data_84540d27809977e76404cf206674cf22
#
_entry.id   84540d27809977e76404cf206674cf22
#
_cell.length_a   1.000
_cell.length_b   1.000
_cell.length_c   1.000
_cell.angle_alpha   90.00
_cell.angle_beta   90.00
_cell.angle_gamma   90.00
#
_symmetry.space_group_name_H-M   'P 1'
#
loop_
_entity.id
_entity.type
_entity.pdbx_description
1 polymer ?
#
loop_
_entity_poly.entity_id
_entity_poly.type
_entity_poly.pdbx_seq_one_letter_code
_entity_poly.pdbx_strand_id
1 'polypeptide(L)'
;LRREAPPEPVTEGGPVTYAGPTGLAHEGTWQRTHTAPDGLVDWSAFCFTPEYRLALAATVVEVDQAEWRTVRLASTGPTLLFHDGRVVGGSDTVSYMEPVETEIPLWLPSRTSTLVVASWQVAFRECRQVLRVRIDGLPVRVVIPSAGADEYVSAVAEQVLDAVGVTRWGSARPEVPLTGPDGALLRAWWTDGPRQATPVRLAGGRASVRLAGAPPAEDRSDSVGSASMLSTGAGTLRVAVEYDRAPVYRSFPVAVLPPSYRARPEGDPARWRRELLEHVAGVAGVTAAELARWELTGSAVTGAGLAGGLSMLTDRADCADFEAVGLLNLWHRVPPAAWEPGVRSRVREALLGFKYWIDQPGLDAMCYFTENHQLVWHTAETLAGEAFPDEQFGNTGWNGAKHAEHGRALAREWIERRLAGGFSEFDSNAYLAIDTLALVSLAEFTTDTALAELAAGLADRVLFSLAANSWRGIHGAAHGRSYVQTLRSSRLEETAPIMWLCFGVGALNDAVLPATVLATARRYAVPDAVRAVAWHAAEQWWGRQSYRGTYRFAHDLLERPYGSDAVVYRTPDVMLASVEDYRVGLPGLQEHIWGATLGPETQIFVTHPPNASSSPSARPNAWAGNRILPRVRQVRDTVLALYQVPPDDPVGHTHAWFPIAHLDEWARRGVWTAGRVGDGYVALATEGGAEPVTSGPEAWQSLRPAGAGTAWVCTVGRRATHGTFEEFLRSLGEPRFDAGRVRFASPGGPELDLDWAGPFTVDSRPADLDGDGHPEAKLQIDNPACRLRHGDDEMVISIEGTQHRIDLRRGRPLPPAGGR
;
A
#
# COMPACT_ATOMS: atom_id res chain seq x y z
N LEU A 1 15.28 2.31 35.15
CA LEU A 1 15.97 1.89 33.94
C LEU A 1 17.36 1.40 34.30
N ARG A 2 17.70 0.12 34.05
CA ARG A 2 19.06 -0.37 34.16
C ARG A 2 19.92 0.29 33.11
N ARG A 3 20.93 1.04 33.53
CA ARG A 3 21.89 1.75 32.68
C ARG A 3 23.14 0.91 32.47
N GLU A 4 22.96 -0.35 32.10
CA GLU A 4 24.11 -1.20 31.78
C GLU A 4 24.66 -0.78 30.41
N ALA A 5 25.96 -0.64 30.32
CA ALA A 5 26.66 -0.30 29.11
C ALA A 5 26.45 -1.39 28.04
N PRO A 6 26.33 -1.03 26.75
CA PRO A 6 26.42 -2.04 25.70
C PRO A 6 27.79 -2.71 25.73
N PRO A 7 27.87 -3.96 25.30
CA PRO A 7 29.14 -4.66 25.25
C PRO A 7 30.12 -4.02 24.28
N GLU A 8 31.35 -3.86 24.70
CA GLU A 8 32.50 -3.52 23.84
C GLU A 8 33.35 -4.79 23.65
N PRO A 9 34.06 -4.91 22.55
CA PRO A 9 34.23 -3.92 21.47
C PRO A 9 33.14 -3.99 20.40
N VAL A 10 32.79 -2.83 19.83
CA VAL A 10 31.97 -2.76 18.60
C VAL A 10 32.91 -3.11 17.43
N THR A 11 32.63 -4.23 16.78
CA THR A 11 33.39 -4.67 15.60
C THR A 11 32.42 -5.30 14.60
N GLU A 12 32.49 -4.89 13.32
CA GLU A 12 31.69 -5.48 12.26
C GLU A 12 31.86 -7.00 12.21
N GLY A 13 30.75 -7.76 12.21
CA GLY A 13 30.74 -9.22 12.29
C GLY A 13 30.93 -9.78 13.70
N GLY A 14 31.24 -8.94 14.70
CA GLY A 14 31.37 -9.37 16.09
C GLY A 14 30.04 -9.57 16.80
N PRO A 15 29.98 -10.45 17.83
CA PRO A 15 28.78 -10.67 18.60
C PRO A 15 28.44 -9.48 19.50
N VAL A 16 27.17 -9.28 19.76
CA VAL A 16 26.69 -8.31 20.73
C VAL A 16 25.61 -8.94 21.62
N THR A 17 25.73 -8.72 22.93
CA THR A 17 24.70 -9.10 23.91
C THR A 17 24.32 -7.87 24.73
N TYR A 18 23.03 -7.54 24.78
CA TYR A 18 22.56 -6.39 25.51
C TYR A 18 21.19 -6.68 26.16
N ALA A 19 21.08 -6.38 27.44
CA ALA A 19 19.85 -6.67 28.17
C ALA A 19 18.78 -5.57 28.04
N GLY A 20 19.17 -4.36 27.67
CA GLY A 20 18.23 -3.25 27.57
C GLY A 20 17.47 -2.94 28.87
N PRO A 21 16.42 -2.10 28.78
CA PRO A 21 15.62 -1.71 29.96
C PRO A 21 14.82 -2.85 30.61
N THR A 22 14.53 -3.92 29.87
CA THR A 22 13.77 -5.07 30.37
C THR A 22 14.59 -6.00 31.26
N GLY A 23 15.92 -5.94 31.17
CA GLY A 23 16.86 -6.86 31.79
C GLY A 23 16.92 -8.25 31.15
N LEU A 24 16.20 -8.47 30.02
CA LEU A 24 16.28 -9.69 29.23
C LEU A 24 17.42 -9.52 28.21
N ALA A 25 18.40 -10.43 28.29
CA ALA A 25 19.53 -10.39 27.35
C ALA A 25 19.09 -10.81 25.94
N HIS A 26 19.47 -9.99 24.98
CA HIS A 26 19.31 -10.26 23.57
C HIS A 26 20.69 -10.41 22.92
N GLU A 27 20.81 -11.39 22.06
CA GLU A 27 22.05 -11.64 21.32
C GLU A 27 21.90 -11.24 19.87
N GLY A 28 22.98 -10.74 19.29
CA GLY A 28 22.99 -10.32 17.89
C GLY A 28 24.41 -10.25 17.34
N THR A 29 24.53 -9.71 16.14
CA THR A 29 25.80 -9.48 15.47
C THR A 29 25.82 -8.08 14.87
N TRP A 30 26.92 -7.37 15.08
CA TRP A 30 27.10 -6.06 14.46
C TRP A 30 27.18 -6.18 12.95
N GLN A 31 26.29 -5.49 12.25
CA GLN A 31 26.23 -5.45 10.80
C GLN A 31 26.36 -4.02 10.31
N ARG A 32 27.14 -3.82 9.24
CA ARG A 32 27.21 -2.53 8.57
C ARG A 32 25.83 -2.19 8.02
N THR A 33 25.37 -0.95 8.24
CA THR A 33 24.14 -0.43 7.65
C THR A 33 24.40 0.90 6.98
N HIS A 34 23.53 1.26 6.06
CA HIS A 34 23.52 2.57 5.42
C HIS A 34 22.32 3.34 5.90
N THR A 35 22.51 4.64 6.13
CA THR A 35 21.39 5.55 6.31
C THR A 35 20.68 5.77 5.00
N ALA A 36 19.37 5.96 5.05
CA ALA A 36 18.61 6.45 3.93
C ALA A 36 19.06 7.89 3.56
N PRO A 37 18.67 8.42 2.37
CA PRO A 37 19.03 9.79 1.96
C PRO A 37 18.62 10.89 2.95
N ASP A 38 17.61 10.67 3.79
CA ASP A 38 17.18 11.53 4.88
C ASP A 38 18.00 11.37 6.18
N GLY A 39 19.04 10.52 6.14
CA GLY A 39 19.94 10.24 7.25
C GLY A 39 19.39 9.27 8.31
N LEU A 40 18.24 8.65 8.08
CA LEU A 40 17.63 7.69 8.99
C LEU A 40 18.18 6.28 8.80
N VAL A 41 18.46 5.60 9.92
CA VAL A 41 18.49 4.14 9.99
C VAL A 41 17.07 3.67 10.28
N ASP A 42 16.57 2.72 9.51
CA ASP A 42 15.17 2.30 9.56
C ASP A 42 15.07 0.82 9.96
N TRP A 43 14.52 0.55 11.15
CA TRP A 43 14.18 -0.78 11.66
C TRP A 43 12.67 -1.02 11.70
N SER A 44 11.90 -0.19 11.01
CA SER A 44 10.44 -0.28 11.02
C SER A 44 9.96 -1.67 10.58
N ALA A 45 8.89 -2.15 11.21
CA ALA A 45 8.33 -3.45 10.94
C ALA A 45 6.79 -3.42 11.08
N PHE A 46 6.15 -4.47 10.61
CA PHE A 46 4.76 -4.75 10.93
C PHE A 46 4.70 -5.94 11.88
N CYS A 47 4.01 -5.80 13.02
CA CYS A 47 3.88 -6.82 14.04
C CYS A 47 2.40 -7.15 14.24
N PHE A 48 1.97 -8.36 13.94
CA PHE A 48 0.57 -8.79 14.10
C PHE A 48 0.14 -8.89 15.55
N THR A 49 1.11 -9.19 16.43
CA THR A 49 0.95 -9.23 17.89
C THR A 49 1.96 -8.29 18.54
N PRO A 50 1.73 -7.84 19.79
CA PRO A 50 2.69 -7.00 20.49
C PRO A 50 4.05 -7.68 20.67
N GLU A 51 5.11 -6.99 20.24
CA GLU A 51 6.50 -7.45 20.39
C GLU A 51 7.36 -6.38 21.06
N TYR A 52 8.25 -6.78 21.97
CA TYR A 52 9.30 -5.88 22.44
C TYR A 52 10.46 -5.91 21.45
N ARG A 53 10.79 -4.74 20.92
CA ARG A 53 11.86 -4.55 19.93
C ARG A 53 12.97 -3.69 20.51
N LEU A 54 14.19 -4.18 20.38
CA LEU A 54 15.41 -3.48 20.78
C LEU A 54 16.35 -3.41 19.58
N ALA A 55 16.82 -2.20 19.26
CA ALA A 55 17.81 -1.96 18.21
C ALA A 55 19.02 -1.23 18.79
N LEU A 56 20.20 -1.61 18.30
CA LEU A 56 21.47 -0.94 18.61
C LEU A 56 22.08 -0.39 17.34
N ALA A 57 22.54 0.86 17.38
CA ALA A 57 23.37 1.47 16.34
C ALA A 57 24.68 1.93 16.96
N ALA A 58 25.79 1.69 16.25
CA ALA A 58 27.10 2.09 16.71
C ALA A 58 27.94 2.73 15.60
N THR A 59 28.78 3.67 15.97
CA THR A 59 29.80 4.26 15.11
C THR A 59 31.00 4.69 15.93
N VAL A 60 32.16 4.85 15.28
CA VAL A 60 33.33 5.48 15.86
C VAL A 60 33.50 6.86 15.22
N VAL A 61 33.73 7.86 16.02
CA VAL A 61 34.00 9.23 15.57
C VAL A 61 35.39 9.66 15.99
N GLU A 62 36.03 10.43 15.14
CA GLU A 62 37.35 11.01 15.38
C GLU A 62 37.27 12.52 15.19
N VAL A 63 37.83 13.27 16.14
CA VAL A 63 37.95 14.72 16.10
C VAL A 63 39.39 15.13 16.34
N ASP A 64 39.89 16.14 15.61
CA ASP A 64 41.26 16.63 15.71
C ASP A 64 41.47 17.43 17.00
N GLN A 65 40.46 18.12 17.45
CA GLN A 65 40.49 18.95 18.64
C GLN A 65 39.39 18.59 19.61
N ALA A 66 39.76 18.45 20.89
CA ALA A 66 38.80 18.17 21.95
C ALA A 66 37.85 19.37 22.18
N GLU A 67 36.54 19.12 22.10
CA GLU A 67 35.53 20.16 22.29
C GLU A 67 34.19 19.63 22.71
N TRP A 68 33.33 20.52 23.21
CA TRP A 68 31.91 20.25 23.41
C TRP A 68 31.17 20.31 22.09
N ARG A 69 30.36 19.32 21.84
CA ARG A 69 29.47 19.21 20.69
C ARG A 69 28.03 18.98 21.12
N THR A 70 27.08 19.35 20.28
CA THR A 70 25.69 18.91 20.43
C THR A 70 25.45 17.72 19.54
N VAL A 71 25.05 16.60 20.15
CA VAL A 71 24.56 15.43 19.46
C VAL A 71 23.03 15.52 19.38
N ARG A 72 22.46 15.48 18.19
CA ARG A 72 21.04 15.48 17.92
C ARG A 72 20.60 14.07 17.61
N LEU A 73 19.75 13.48 18.44
CA LEU A 73 19.13 12.20 18.26
C LEU A 73 17.68 12.37 17.84
N ALA A 74 17.31 11.93 16.62
CA ALA A 74 15.91 11.85 16.20
C ALA A 74 15.49 10.38 16.22
N SER A 75 14.43 10.06 16.97
CA SER A 75 13.92 8.69 17.13
C SER A 75 12.40 8.69 17.35
N THR A 76 11.75 7.59 16.97
CA THR A 76 10.33 7.35 17.27
C THR A 76 10.11 6.63 18.60
N GLY A 77 11.15 5.99 19.14
CA GLY A 77 11.10 5.31 20.44
C GLY A 77 12.11 5.89 21.44
N PRO A 78 12.04 5.48 22.72
CA PRO A 78 13.01 5.83 23.72
C PRO A 78 14.43 5.44 23.30
N THR A 79 15.43 6.22 23.73
CA THR A 79 16.83 6.02 23.38
C THR A 79 17.76 6.22 24.58
N LEU A 80 18.91 5.53 24.57
CA LEU A 80 20.07 5.84 25.39
C LEU A 80 21.28 6.03 24.47
N LEU A 81 22.02 7.14 24.66
CA LEU A 81 23.31 7.38 24.03
C LEU A 81 24.43 6.99 24.99
N PHE A 82 25.33 6.15 24.52
CA PHE A 82 26.56 5.78 25.19
C PHE A 82 27.75 6.37 24.45
N HIS A 83 28.68 6.91 25.23
CA HIS A 83 29.99 7.37 24.78
C HIS A 83 31.06 6.60 25.51
N ASP A 84 31.92 5.86 24.80
CA ASP A 84 32.96 4.99 25.37
C ASP A 84 32.40 4.12 26.53
N GLY A 85 31.28 3.46 26.29
CA GLY A 85 30.62 2.56 27.26
C GLY A 85 29.84 3.24 28.40
N ARG A 86 29.79 4.58 28.46
CA ARG A 86 29.08 5.32 29.52
C ARG A 86 27.83 6.02 28.97
N VAL A 87 26.71 5.93 29.66
CA VAL A 87 25.51 6.71 29.33
C VAL A 87 25.78 8.19 29.48
N VAL A 88 25.58 8.95 28.44
CA VAL A 88 25.76 10.41 28.42
C VAL A 88 24.45 11.16 28.21
N GLY A 89 23.38 10.50 27.75
CA GLY A 89 22.06 11.07 27.57
C GLY A 89 21.08 10.11 26.94
N GLY A 90 19.91 10.58 26.56
CA GLY A 90 18.85 9.80 25.93
C GLY A 90 17.52 10.53 25.92
N SER A 91 16.48 9.85 25.48
CA SER A 91 15.11 10.34 25.44
C SER A 91 14.15 9.23 25.88
N ASP A 92 13.12 9.59 26.62
CA ASP A 92 12.02 8.68 26.97
C ASP A 92 10.79 8.91 26.06
N THR A 93 10.94 9.74 25.01
CA THR A 93 9.84 10.11 24.11
C THR A 93 9.46 8.95 23.22
N VAL A 94 8.14 8.72 23.08
CA VAL A 94 7.54 7.84 22.08
C VAL A 94 6.70 8.70 21.15
N SER A 95 6.88 8.53 19.85
CA SER A 95 6.10 9.22 18.83
C SER A 95 5.58 8.24 17.78
N TYR A 96 4.43 8.59 17.19
CA TYR A 96 3.86 7.82 16.09
C TYR A 96 4.32 8.41 14.76
N MET A 97 4.97 7.60 13.92
CA MET A 97 5.46 7.93 12.57
C MET A 97 6.62 8.93 12.49
N GLU A 98 6.49 10.13 13.04
CA GLU A 98 7.49 11.20 12.94
C GLU A 98 8.51 11.10 14.09
N PRO A 99 9.82 11.05 13.79
CA PRO A 99 10.83 11.03 14.84
C PRO A 99 10.93 12.38 15.58
N VAL A 100 11.11 12.31 16.89
CA VAL A 100 11.33 13.50 17.74
C VAL A 100 12.82 13.67 18.01
N GLU A 101 13.33 14.88 17.81
CA GLU A 101 14.75 15.22 18.00
C GLU A 101 15.03 15.64 19.46
N THR A 102 16.09 15.10 20.03
CA THR A 102 16.61 15.40 21.37
C THR A 102 18.05 15.84 21.26
N GLU A 103 18.41 16.94 21.92
CA GLU A 103 19.77 17.49 21.96
C GLU A 103 20.53 16.99 23.19
N ILE A 104 21.72 16.46 23.00
CA ILE A 104 22.59 15.94 24.06
C ILE A 104 23.97 16.62 23.96
N PRO A 105 24.39 17.42 24.93
CA PRO A 105 25.73 17.96 24.96
C PRO A 105 26.73 16.84 25.24
N LEU A 106 27.77 16.74 24.43
CA LEU A 106 28.78 15.71 24.51
C LEU A 106 30.19 16.30 24.37
N TRP A 107 31.07 15.97 25.34
CA TRP A 107 32.47 16.23 25.21
C TRP A 107 33.15 15.16 24.36
N LEU A 108 33.68 15.54 23.23
CA LEU A 108 34.49 14.66 22.37
C LEU A 108 35.98 14.97 22.58
N PRO A 109 36.77 14.02 23.09
CA PRO A 109 38.20 14.19 23.24
C PRO A 109 38.91 14.13 21.87
N SER A 110 40.14 14.73 21.80
CA SER A 110 40.97 14.67 20.57
C SER A 110 41.54 13.25 20.38
N ARG A 111 40.67 12.29 20.08
CA ARG A 111 40.94 10.89 19.79
C ARG A 111 39.70 10.23 19.21
N THR A 112 39.79 8.98 18.84
CA THR A 112 38.61 8.17 18.50
C THR A 112 37.72 7.96 19.74
N SER A 113 36.43 8.04 19.53
CA SER A 113 35.39 7.81 20.51
C SER A 113 34.30 6.89 19.92
N THR A 114 33.87 5.91 20.70
CA THR A 114 32.79 5.02 20.31
C THR A 114 31.44 5.60 20.79
N LEU A 115 30.51 5.77 19.87
CA LEU A 115 29.14 6.15 20.14
C LEU A 115 28.23 4.95 19.89
N VAL A 116 27.38 4.60 20.85
CA VAL A 116 26.35 3.56 20.71
C VAL A 116 25.00 4.15 21.11
N VAL A 117 23.98 3.92 20.31
CA VAL A 117 22.59 4.26 20.64
C VAL A 117 21.80 2.98 20.76
N ALA A 118 21.15 2.81 21.91
CA ALA A 118 20.11 1.80 22.09
C ALA A 118 18.74 2.46 21.91
N SER A 119 17.88 1.88 21.08
CA SER A 119 16.50 2.30 20.88
C SER A 119 15.55 1.13 21.07
N TRP A 120 14.44 1.33 21.76
CA TRP A 120 13.46 0.26 22.02
C TRP A 120 12.04 0.76 21.98
N GLN A 121 11.09 -0.17 21.75
CA GLN A 121 9.66 0.09 21.87
C GLN A 121 8.87 -1.22 21.92
N VAL A 122 7.61 -1.14 22.36
CA VAL A 122 6.65 -2.21 22.16
C VAL A 122 6.00 -1.97 20.81
N ALA A 123 6.31 -2.85 19.87
CA ALA A 123 5.80 -2.79 18.51
C ALA A 123 4.50 -3.57 18.41
N PHE A 124 3.52 -3.03 17.73
CA PHE A 124 2.30 -3.70 17.27
C PHE A 124 1.78 -2.98 16.03
N ARG A 125 1.21 -3.73 15.10
CA ARG A 125 0.81 -3.23 13.80
C ARG A 125 1.97 -2.54 13.06
N GLU A 126 1.74 -1.41 12.41
CA GLU A 126 2.80 -0.59 11.81
C GLU A 126 3.68 0.03 12.90
N CYS A 127 4.83 -0.54 13.09
CA CYS A 127 5.81 -0.02 14.03
C CYS A 127 6.89 0.78 13.28
N ARG A 128 6.81 2.11 13.39
CA ARG A 128 7.88 2.99 12.92
C ARG A 128 9.00 2.99 13.97
N GLN A 129 10.19 2.44 13.63
CA GLN A 129 11.38 2.45 14.49
C GLN A 129 12.56 2.98 13.70
N VAL A 130 12.92 4.22 13.94
CA VAL A 130 13.98 4.92 13.20
C VAL A 130 14.91 5.68 14.13
N LEU A 131 16.15 5.89 13.64
CA LEU A 131 17.17 6.66 14.33
C LEU A 131 17.97 7.52 13.34
N ARG A 132 18.17 8.78 13.68
CA ARG A 132 19.16 9.66 13.06
C ARG A 132 20.05 10.26 14.13
N VAL A 133 21.37 10.26 13.88
CA VAL A 133 22.35 10.89 14.75
C VAL A 133 23.06 11.98 13.94
N ARG A 134 23.05 13.21 14.45
CA ARG A 134 23.79 14.34 13.89
C ARG A 134 24.69 14.93 14.99
N ILE A 135 25.89 15.33 14.63
CA ILE A 135 26.83 16.02 15.52
C ILE A 135 27.05 17.41 14.95
N ASP A 136 26.62 18.43 15.67
CA ASP A 136 26.75 19.81 15.24
C ASP A 136 28.21 20.30 15.41
N GLY A 137 28.59 21.30 14.60
CA GLY A 137 29.90 21.95 14.65
C GLY A 137 30.80 21.56 13.46
N LEU A 138 32.10 21.55 13.66
CA LEU A 138 33.05 21.20 12.61
C LEU A 138 32.87 19.73 12.19
N PRO A 139 33.16 19.36 10.93
CA PRO A 139 33.07 17.99 10.47
C PRO A 139 33.81 17.02 11.38
N VAL A 140 33.19 15.88 11.68
CA VAL A 140 33.80 14.76 12.37
C VAL A 140 34.13 13.66 11.35
N ARG A 141 35.22 12.97 11.53
CA ARG A 141 35.52 11.77 10.75
C ARG A 141 34.75 10.58 11.35
N VAL A 142 33.95 9.94 10.54
CA VAL A 142 33.25 8.71 10.94
C VAL A 142 34.07 7.51 10.51
N VAL A 143 34.36 6.63 11.45
CA VAL A 143 35.13 5.40 11.21
C VAL A 143 34.23 4.20 11.48
N ILE A 144 34.14 3.29 10.51
CA ILE A 144 33.40 2.04 10.69
C ILE A 144 34.37 1.03 11.32
N PRO A 145 34.07 0.48 12.51
CA PRO A 145 34.95 -0.46 13.18
C PRO A 145 34.88 -1.83 12.46
N SER A 146 35.76 -2.05 11.52
CA SER A 146 35.87 -3.30 10.75
C SER A 146 37.04 -4.14 11.20
N ALA A 147 36.87 -5.45 11.37
CA ALA A 147 37.90 -6.38 11.74
C ALA A 147 38.85 -6.66 10.54
N GLY A 148 39.90 -5.85 10.41
CA GLY A 148 40.97 -6.09 9.44
C GLY A 148 40.66 -5.81 7.97
N ALA A 149 39.59 -5.02 7.68
CA ALA A 149 39.34 -4.51 6.34
C ALA A 149 40.22 -3.28 6.06
N ASP A 150 40.76 -3.20 4.85
CA ASP A 150 41.43 -2.01 4.35
C ASP A 150 40.39 -0.90 4.11
N GLU A 151 40.58 0.26 4.73
CA GLU A 151 39.71 1.41 4.63
C GLU A 151 39.58 1.90 3.19
N TYR A 152 40.64 1.91 2.43
CA TYR A 152 40.64 2.30 1.03
C TYR A 152 39.81 1.33 0.16
N VAL A 153 40.02 0.03 0.38
CA VAL A 153 39.23 -1.02 -0.31
C VAL A 153 37.74 -0.92 0.01
N SER A 154 37.41 -0.66 1.29
CA SER A 154 36.01 -0.44 1.69
C SER A 154 35.42 0.78 1.00
N ALA A 155 36.15 1.89 0.91
CA ALA A 155 35.69 3.12 0.26
C ALA A 155 35.44 2.92 -1.25
N VAL A 156 36.32 2.18 -1.93
CA VAL A 156 36.14 1.83 -3.35
C VAL A 156 34.91 0.94 -3.54
N ALA A 157 34.67 -0.03 -2.65
CA ALA A 157 33.52 -0.88 -2.67
C ALA A 157 32.19 -0.07 -2.52
N GLU A 158 32.18 0.88 -1.59
CA GLU A 158 31.06 1.80 -1.40
C GLU A 158 30.76 2.59 -2.68
N GLN A 159 31.79 3.20 -3.33
CA GLN A 159 31.61 3.95 -4.59
C GLN A 159 31.03 3.08 -5.72
N VAL A 160 31.48 1.85 -5.84
CA VAL A 160 30.92 0.92 -6.83
C VAL A 160 29.45 0.65 -6.54
N LEU A 161 29.10 0.37 -5.29
CA LEU A 161 27.73 0.04 -4.89
C LEU A 161 26.78 1.25 -4.97
N ASP A 162 27.27 2.46 -4.72
CA ASP A 162 26.50 3.69 -4.87
C ASP A 162 26.10 3.96 -6.33
N ALA A 163 26.89 3.46 -7.28
CA ALA A 163 26.59 3.53 -8.70
C ALA A 163 25.72 2.36 -9.20
N VAL A 164 25.48 1.32 -8.38
CA VAL A 164 24.57 0.21 -8.75
C VAL A 164 23.12 0.67 -8.66
N GLY A 165 22.34 0.30 -9.64
CA GLY A 165 20.90 0.57 -9.70
C GLY A 165 20.09 -0.67 -10.05
N VAL A 166 18.89 -0.79 -9.47
CA VAL A 166 17.85 -1.73 -9.87
C VAL A 166 16.87 -1.01 -10.76
N THR A 167 16.78 -1.41 -12.04
CA THR A 167 15.99 -0.66 -13.04
C THR A 167 14.53 -1.12 -13.14
N ARG A 168 14.16 -2.20 -12.45
CA ARG A 168 12.77 -2.66 -12.29
C ARG A 168 12.58 -3.13 -10.86
N TRP A 169 11.65 -2.48 -10.18
CA TRP A 169 11.27 -2.88 -8.82
C TRP A 169 10.59 -4.25 -8.80
N GLY A 170 9.74 -4.56 -9.79
CA GLY A 170 9.00 -5.82 -9.89
C GLY A 170 9.16 -6.48 -11.25
N SER A 171 9.14 -7.81 -11.25
CA SER A 171 9.20 -8.62 -12.48
C SER A 171 8.30 -9.85 -12.36
N ALA A 172 7.52 -10.10 -13.41
CA ALA A 172 6.77 -11.36 -13.57
C ALA A 172 7.68 -12.56 -13.89
N ARG A 173 8.95 -12.33 -14.14
CA ARG A 173 9.99 -13.33 -14.22
C ARG A 173 10.94 -13.16 -13.05
N PRO A 174 11.51 -14.23 -12.47
CA PRO A 174 12.42 -14.12 -11.33
C PRO A 174 13.80 -13.58 -11.76
N GLU A 175 13.80 -12.41 -12.38
CA GLU A 175 15.01 -11.74 -12.87
C GLU A 175 14.98 -10.27 -12.49
N VAL A 176 16.05 -9.79 -11.88
CA VAL A 176 16.24 -8.38 -11.48
C VAL A 176 17.32 -7.76 -12.37
N PRO A 177 16.98 -6.77 -13.20
CA PRO A 177 17.96 -6.08 -14.01
C PRO A 177 18.73 -5.04 -13.17
N LEU A 178 20.04 -5.10 -13.26
CA LEU A 178 21.00 -4.20 -12.59
C LEU A 178 21.72 -3.31 -13.60
N THR A 179 22.04 -2.10 -13.17
CA THR A 179 22.97 -1.17 -13.85
C THR A 179 24.10 -0.77 -12.89
N GLY A 180 25.22 -0.30 -13.42
CA GLY A 180 26.33 0.18 -12.62
C GLY A 180 27.63 0.30 -13.44
N PRO A 181 28.80 0.45 -12.80
CA PRO A 181 30.08 0.59 -13.50
C PRO A 181 30.37 -0.61 -14.39
N ASP A 182 30.81 -0.34 -15.63
CA ASP A 182 31.16 -1.42 -16.56
C ASP A 182 32.31 -2.27 -16.02
N GLY A 183 32.19 -3.59 -16.18
CA GLY A 183 33.15 -4.56 -15.70
C GLY A 183 33.12 -4.85 -14.19
N ALA A 184 32.27 -4.18 -13.41
CA ALA A 184 32.16 -4.44 -11.98
C ALA A 184 31.77 -5.89 -11.70
N LEU A 185 32.46 -6.50 -10.73
CA LEU A 185 32.19 -7.85 -10.22
C LEU A 185 31.43 -7.76 -8.92
N LEU A 186 30.23 -8.28 -8.92
CA LEU A 186 29.30 -8.22 -7.79
C LEU A 186 28.90 -9.63 -7.36
N ARG A 187 28.40 -9.75 -6.13
CA ARG A 187 27.61 -10.91 -5.68
C ARG A 187 26.20 -10.46 -5.33
N ALA A 188 25.21 -11.23 -5.70
CA ALA A 188 23.83 -10.94 -5.40
C ALA A 188 23.14 -12.16 -4.77
N TRP A 189 22.28 -11.94 -3.77
CA TRP A 189 21.48 -12.99 -3.14
C TRP A 189 20.17 -12.42 -2.61
N TRP A 190 19.19 -13.31 -2.52
CA TRP A 190 17.90 -13.00 -1.92
C TRP A 190 17.96 -13.21 -0.40
N THR A 191 17.49 -12.26 0.41
CA THR A 191 17.60 -12.36 1.88
C THR A 191 16.66 -13.40 2.48
N ASP A 192 15.51 -13.62 1.83
CA ASP A 192 14.40 -14.45 2.34
C ASP A 192 14.45 -15.88 1.77
N GLY A 193 15.55 -16.27 1.13
CA GLY A 193 15.77 -17.58 0.51
C GLY A 193 17.14 -18.18 0.85
N PRO A 194 17.51 -19.32 0.22
CA PRO A 194 18.80 -19.94 0.41
C PRO A 194 19.93 -18.92 0.14
N ARG A 195 20.86 -18.78 1.09
CA ARG A 195 21.96 -17.81 1.04
C ARG A 195 23.02 -18.10 -0.03
N GLN A 196 22.62 -18.62 -1.18
CA GLN A 196 23.54 -18.90 -2.28
C GLN A 196 23.76 -17.61 -3.10
N ALA A 197 24.84 -16.91 -2.83
CA ALA A 197 25.23 -15.73 -3.57
C ALA A 197 25.59 -16.09 -5.02
N THR A 198 25.00 -15.40 -5.97
CA THR A 198 25.27 -15.55 -7.39
C THR A 198 26.31 -14.50 -7.82
N PRO A 199 27.43 -14.90 -8.45
CA PRO A 199 28.36 -13.94 -9.01
C PRO A 199 27.75 -13.24 -10.23
N VAL A 200 27.92 -11.92 -10.29
CA VAL A 200 27.35 -11.06 -11.34
C VAL A 200 28.44 -10.14 -11.88
N ARG A 201 28.61 -10.14 -13.20
CA ARG A 201 29.50 -9.17 -13.88
C ARG A 201 28.66 -8.21 -14.71
N LEU A 202 28.86 -6.93 -14.51
CA LEU A 202 28.22 -5.89 -15.33
C LEU A 202 28.97 -5.75 -16.67
N ALA A 203 28.35 -6.21 -17.74
CA ALA A 203 28.88 -6.10 -19.10
C ALA A 203 28.19 -4.93 -19.82
N GLY A 204 28.95 -3.94 -20.25
CA GLY A 204 28.39 -2.68 -20.76
C GLY A 204 27.59 -1.94 -19.70
N GLY A 205 27.97 -2.07 -18.43
CA GLY A 205 27.27 -1.45 -17.30
C GLY A 205 25.92 -2.09 -16.95
N ARG A 206 25.61 -3.29 -17.43
CA ARG A 206 24.30 -3.97 -17.23
C ARG A 206 24.48 -5.44 -16.90
N ALA A 207 23.56 -5.96 -16.09
CA ALA A 207 23.41 -7.38 -15.81
C ALA A 207 21.94 -7.71 -15.45
N SER A 208 21.60 -9.00 -15.50
CA SER A 208 20.35 -9.49 -14.91
C SER A 208 20.68 -10.57 -13.89
N VAL A 209 20.13 -10.45 -12.69
CA VAL A 209 20.27 -11.43 -11.62
C VAL A 209 19.05 -12.33 -11.63
N ARG A 210 19.26 -13.61 -11.87
CA ARG A 210 18.21 -14.58 -11.68
C ARG A 210 18.08 -14.91 -10.20
N LEU A 211 16.92 -14.72 -9.65
CA LEU A 211 16.58 -15.05 -8.27
C LEU A 211 16.38 -16.57 -8.18
N ALA A 212 17.49 -17.33 -8.18
CA ALA A 212 17.44 -18.77 -7.92
C ALA A 212 17.05 -18.97 -6.45
N GLY A 213 15.88 -19.58 -6.21
CA GLY A 213 15.38 -19.84 -4.87
C GLY A 213 14.63 -18.66 -4.23
N ALA A 214 14.01 -17.76 -5.02
CA ALA A 214 12.81 -17.11 -4.54
C ALA A 214 11.93 -18.23 -3.97
N PRO A 215 11.56 -18.19 -2.67
CA PRO A 215 10.83 -19.31 -2.08
C PRO A 215 9.62 -19.56 -2.97
N PRO A 216 9.31 -20.82 -3.29
CA PRO A 216 7.99 -21.12 -3.80
C PRO A 216 7.01 -20.52 -2.78
N ALA A 217 5.82 -20.15 -3.23
CA ALA A 217 4.76 -19.61 -2.38
C ALA A 217 4.45 -20.48 -1.13
N GLU A 218 4.98 -21.70 -1.11
CA GLU A 218 4.83 -22.72 -0.08
C GLU A 218 5.61 -22.45 1.23
N ASP A 219 6.65 -21.61 1.23
CA ASP A 219 7.52 -21.42 2.41
C ASP A 219 7.21 -20.14 3.23
N ARG A 220 6.03 -19.57 3.00
CA ARG A 220 5.61 -18.31 3.65
C ARG A 220 4.68 -18.54 4.83
N SER A 221 5.01 -19.50 5.69
CA SER A 221 4.21 -19.82 6.89
C SER A 221 4.08 -18.67 7.89
N ASP A 222 4.88 -17.62 7.76
CA ASP A 222 4.91 -16.50 8.71
C ASP A 222 4.10 -15.28 8.25
N SER A 223 3.46 -15.33 7.09
CA SER A 223 2.63 -14.23 6.54
C SER A 223 1.14 -14.56 6.50
N VAL A 224 0.70 -15.42 7.40
CA VAL A 224 -0.70 -15.84 7.47
C VAL A 224 -1.54 -14.72 8.06
N GLY A 225 -2.50 -14.25 7.29
CA GLY A 225 -3.61 -13.44 7.78
C GLY A 225 -3.71 -12.01 7.35
N SER A 226 -2.71 -11.42 6.74
CA SER A 226 -2.93 -10.22 5.95
C SER A 226 -2.13 -10.32 4.68
N ALA A 227 -2.57 -11.22 3.83
CA ALA A 227 -2.12 -11.25 2.45
C ALA A 227 -2.14 -9.83 1.82
N SER A 228 -2.98 -8.96 2.35
CA SER A 228 -3.12 -7.58 1.93
C SER A 228 -1.95 -6.67 2.30
N MET A 229 -1.24 -6.91 3.38
CA MET A 229 -0.28 -5.91 3.88
C MET A 229 1.18 -6.26 3.67
N LEU A 230 1.50 -7.53 3.51
CA LEU A 230 2.85 -8.00 3.24
C LEU A 230 2.86 -8.61 1.84
N SER A 231 3.12 -7.76 0.87
CA SER A 231 3.18 -8.05 -0.55
C SER A 231 3.75 -9.43 -0.85
N THR A 232 2.91 -10.29 -1.32
CA THR A 232 3.32 -11.49 -1.99
C THR A 232 4.35 -11.14 -3.07
N GLY A 233 5.52 -11.79 -3.01
CA GLY A 233 6.60 -11.53 -3.96
C GLY A 233 7.54 -10.37 -3.65
N ALA A 234 7.26 -9.50 -2.67
CA ALA A 234 8.23 -8.50 -2.23
C ALA A 234 9.31 -9.13 -1.34
N GLY A 235 10.54 -8.73 -1.54
CA GLY A 235 11.68 -9.17 -0.76
C GLY A 235 12.86 -8.23 -0.94
N THR A 236 14.02 -8.61 -0.41
CA THR A 236 15.23 -7.80 -0.48
C THR A 236 16.33 -8.53 -1.24
N LEU A 237 16.77 -7.94 -2.34
CA LEU A 237 17.98 -8.34 -3.03
C LEU A 237 19.18 -7.65 -2.37
N ARG A 238 20.13 -8.43 -1.85
CA ARG A 238 21.44 -7.90 -1.44
C ARG A 238 22.43 -8.00 -2.59
N VAL A 239 23.16 -6.91 -2.82
CA VAL A 239 24.24 -6.84 -3.79
C VAL A 239 25.50 -6.40 -3.06
N ALA A 240 26.58 -7.16 -3.19
CA ALA A 240 27.86 -6.90 -2.56
C ALA A 240 28.97 -6.79 -3.59
N VAL A 241 29.98 -6.00 -3.26
CA VAL A 241 31.30 -6.08 -3.91
C VAL A 241 32.15 -7.06 -3.13
N GLU A 242 32.75 -8.02 -3.82
CA GLU A 242 33.59 -9.03 -3.22
C GLU A 242 35.02 -8.50 -3.08
N TYR A 243 35.42 -8.25 -1.83
CA TYR A 243 36.82 -8.04 -1.44
C TYR A 243 37.16 -9.02 -0.31
N ASP A 244 38.41 -9.44 -0.24
CA ASP A 244 38.92 -10.60 0.47
C ASP A 244 38.55 -10.79 1.96
N ARG A 245 37.98 -9.82 2.68
CA ARG A 245 37.72 -9.98 4.12
C ARG A 245 36.51 -9.27 4.71
N ALA A 246 35.84 -8.38 3.99
CA ALA A 246 34.60 -7.78 4.47
C ALA A 246 33.68 -7.42 3.29
N PRO A 247 32.55 -8.12 3.08
CA PRO A 247 31.61 -7.80 2.04
C PRO A 247 30.90 -6.49 2.37
N VAL A 248 31.12 -5.47 1.57
CA VAL A 248 30.29 -4.27 1.56
C VAL A 248 29.06 -4.56 0.70
N TYR A 249 27.88 -4.27 1.17
CA TYR A 249 26.66 -4.58 0.42
C TYR A 249 25.63 -3.44 0.47
N ARG A 250 24.72 -3.45 -0.50
CA ARG A 250 23.47 -2.68 -0.54
C ARG A 250 22.28 -3.60 -0.57
N SER A 251 21.19 -3.16 0.02
CA SER A 251 19.91 -3.86 0.02
C SER A 251 18.93 -3.12 -0.89
N PHE A 252 18.34 -3.84 -1.83
CA PHE A 252 17.38 -3.32 -2.80
C PHE A 252 16.03 -4.00 -2.60
N PRO A 253 14.96 -3.28 -2.27
CA PRO A 253 13.62 -3.84 -2.27
C PRO A 253 13.21 -4.17 -3.70
N VAL A 254 12.79 -5.41 -3.94
CA VAL A 254 12.33 -5.89 -5.26
C VAL A 254 11.15 -6.83 -5.06
N ALA A 255 10.36 -7.07 -6.11
CA ALA A 255 9.23 -7.97 -6.07
C ALA A 255 9.24 -8.98 -7.21
N VAL A 256 8.86 -10.22 -6.91
CA VAL A 256 8.43 -11.20 -7.91
C VAL A 256 6.93 -11.04 -8.10
N LEU A 257 6.54 -10.58 -9.27
CA LEU A 257 5.13 -10.32 -9.59
C LEU A 257 4.42 -11.57 -10.05
N PRO A 258 3.10 -11.71 -9.79
CA PRO A 258 2.29 -12.79 -10.37
C PRO A 258 2.45 -12.82 -11.89
N PRO A 259 2.68 -13.99 -12.50
CA PRO A 259 2.90 -14.10 -13.94
C PRO A 259 1.61 -13.88 -14.75
N SER A 260 0.46 -14.23 -14.19
CA SER A 260 -0.84 -14.09 -14.83
C SER A 260 -1.29 -12.63 -14.85
N TYR A 261 -1.64 -12.13 -16.02
CA TYR A 261 -2.30 -10.83 -16.19
C TYR A 261 -3.13 -10.82 -17.46
N ARG A 262 -4.33 -10.29 -17.38
CA ARG A 262 -5.26 -10.22 -18.50
C ARG A 262 -5.80 -8.79 -18.62
N ALA A 263 -5.48 -8.14 -19.74
CA ALA A 263 -5.93 -6.76 -20.03
C ALA A 263 -7.30 -6.69 -20.70
N ARG A 264 -7.79 -7.81 -21.21
CA ARG A 264 -9.11 -7.95 -21.88
C ARG A 264 -9.75 -9.27 -21.46
N PRO A 265 -11.08 -9.32 -21.37
CA PRO A 265 -11.75 -10.57 -20.99
C PRO A 265 -11.54 -11.64 -22.06
N GLU A 266 -11.20 -12.86 -21.62
CA GLU A 266 -11.05 -14.06 -22.42
C GLU A 266 -11.80 -15.22 -21.77
N GLY A 267 -12.73 -15.84 -22.50
CA GLY A 267 -13.61 -16.88 -21.97
C GLY A 267 -14.87 -16.30 -21.36
N ASP A 268 -15.43 -17.00 -20.39
CA ASP A 268 -16.70 -16.69 -19.75
C ASP A 268 -16.59 -16.68 -18.20
N PRO A 269 -17.59 -16.21 -17.48
CA PRO A 269 -17.56 -16.16 -16.00
C PRO A 269 -17.35 -17.52 -15.33
N ALA A 270 -17.82 -18.64 -15.94
CA ALA A 270 -17.61 -19.97 -15.37
C ALA A 270 -16.15 -20.40 -15.47
N ARG A 271 -15.48 -20.05 -16.57
CA ARG A 271 -14.03 -20.26 -16.76
C ARG A 271 -13.22 -19.41 -15.76
N TRP A 272 -13.51 -18.12 -15.62
CA TRP A 272 -12.78 -17.24 -14.70
C TRP A 272 -12.89 -17.68 -13.25
N ARG A 273 -14.10 -18.12 -12.85
CA ARG A 273 -14.34 -18.71 -11.55
C ARG A 273 -13.49 -19.97 -11.32
N ARG A 274 -13.40 -20.85 -12.29
CA ARG A 274 -12.59 -22.08 -12.20
C ARG A 274 -11.11 -21.73 -12.08
N GLU A 275 -10.59 -20.88 -12.96
CA GLU A 275 -9.18 -20.43 -12.95
C GLU A 275 -8.80 -19.82 -11.60
N LEU A 276 -9.66 -18.98 -11.02
CA LEU A 276 -9.46 -18.42 -9.69
C LEU A 276 -9.42 -19.51 -8.61
N LEU A 277 -10.39 -20.40 -8.56
CA LEU A 277 -10.46 -21.45 -7.55
C LEU A 277 -9.27 -22.44 -7.66
N GLU A 278 -8.85 -22.77 -8.87
CA GLU A 278 -7.65 -23.60 -9.11
C GLU A 278 -6.38 -22.90 -8.61
N HIS A 279 -6.24 -21.60 -8.87
CA HIS A 279 -5.13 -20.81 -8.34
C HIS A 279 -5.14 -20.80 -6.81
N VAL A 280 -6.28 -20.50 -6.19
CA VAL A 280 -6.43 -20.43 -4.73
C VAL A 280 -6.15 -21.78 -4.07
N ALA A 281 -6.64 -22.87 -4.64
CA ALA A 281 -6.42 -24.22 -4.10
C ALA A 281 -4.94 -24.61 -4.03
N GLY A 282 -4.09 -23.96 -4.85
CA GLY A 282 -2.63 -24.13 -4.85
C GLY A 282 -1.90 -23.26 -3.80
N VAL A 283 -2.57 -22.33 -3.15
CA VAL A 283 -1.95 -21.50 -2.07
C VAL A 283 -1.96 -22.29 -0.78
N ALA A 284 -0.79 -22.51 -0.19
CA ALA A 284 -0.69 -23.33 1.02
C ALA A 284 -1.02 -22.51 2.29
N GLY A 285 -1.62 -23.18 3.28
CA GLY A 285 -1.74 -22.65 4.65
C GLY A 285 -2.73 -21.49 4.83
N VAL A 286 -3.64 -21.24 3.88
CA VAL A 286 -4.64 -20.17 3.96
C VAL A 286 -6.07 -20.71 3.99
N THR A 287 -6.92 -20.12 4.78
CA THR A 287 -8.35 -20.50 4.93
C THR A 287 -9.08 -20.52 3.57
N ALA A 288 -8.79 -19.56 2.69
CA ALA A 288 -9.37 -19.51 1.35
C ALA A 288 -9.08 -20.76 0.53
N ALA A 289 -7.89 -21.36 0.66
CA ALA A 289 -7.51 -22.55 -0.09
C ALA A 289 -8.32 -23.79 0.34
N GLU A 290 -8.66 -23.93 1.63
CA GLU A 290 -9.56 -24.98 2.09
C GLU A 290 -10.96 -24.83 1.47
N LEU A 291 -11.46 -23.60 1.39
CA LEU A 291 -12.75 -23.29 0.77
C LEU A 291 -12.72 -23.60 -0.75
N ALA A 292 -11.65 -23.22 -1.43
CA ALA A 292 -11.48 -23.49 -2.86
C ALA A 292 -11.35 -24.99 -3.16
N ARG A 293 -10.58 -25.74 -2.37
CA ARG A 293 -10.44 -27.19 -2.50
C ARG A 293 -11.77 -27.92 -2.29
N TRP A 294 -12.50 -27.51 -1.24
CA TRP A 294 -13.85 -28.03 -1.01
C TRP A 294 -14.76 -27.77 -2.22
N GLU A 295 -14.80 -26.56 -2.73
CA GLU A 295 -15.68 -26.15 -3.84
C GLU A 295 -15.34 -26.87 -5.17
N LEU A 296 -14.05 -27.14 -5.42
CA LEU A 296 -13.59 -27.81 -6.64
C LEU A 296 -13.77 -29.33 -6.60
N THR A 297 -13.49 -29.95 -5.46
CA THR A 297 -13.28 -31.40 -5.38
C THR A 297 -14.07 -32.10 -4.26
N GLY A 298 -14.69 -31.33 -3.34
CA GLY A 298 -15.29 -31.90 -2.14
C GLY A 298 -14.28 -32.44 -1.13
N SER A 299 -13.00 -32.03 -1.23
CA SER A 299 -11.95 -32.45 -0.29
C SER A 299 -12.25 -32.01 1.12
N ALA A 300 -11.89 -32.86 2.11
CA ALA A 300 -12.09 -32.52 3.50
C ALA A 300 -11.25 -31.32 3.93
N VAL A 301 -11.83 -30.46 4.80
CA VAL A 301 -11.14 -29.33 5.41
C VAL A 301 -10.12 -29.85 6.42
N THR A 302 -8.86 -29.40 6.27
CA THR A 302 -7.73 -29.91 7.04
C THR A 302 -7.33 -29.00 8.19
N GLY A 303 -6.81 -29.58 9.27
CA GLY A 303 -6.27 -28.79 10.39
C GLY A 303 -5.01 -28.01 10.02
N ALA A 304 -4.20 -28.55 9.12
CA ALA A 304 -2.98 -27.90 8.66
C ALA A 304 -3.30 -26.64 7.82
N GLY A 305 -4.33 -26.73 6.96
CA GLY A 305 -4.76 -25.60 6.13
C GLY A 305 -5.35 -24.43 6.93
N LEU A 306 -5.86 -24.68 8.13
CA LEU A 306 -6.47 -23.66 8.99
C LEU A 306 -5.56 -23.19 10.13
N ALA A 307 -4.37 -23.77 10.29
CA ALA A 307 -3.51 -23.52 11.46
C ALA A 307 -3.21 -22.03 11.64
N GLY A 308 -2.89 -21.32 10.56
CA GLY A 308 -2.60 -19.90 10.59
C GLY A 308 -3.81 -19.05 10.98
N GLY A 309 -4.96 -19.22 10.34
CA GLY A 309 -6.17 -18.48 10.67
C GLY A 309 -6.63 -18.73 12.12
N LEU A 310 -6.52 -19.96 12.60
CA LEU A 310 -6.83 -20.28 14.00
C LEU A 310 -5.87 -19.61 14.98
N SER A 311 -4.56 -19.58 14.68
CA SER A 311 -3.57 -18.89 15.50
C SER A 311 -3.90 -17.39 15.58
N MET A 312 -4.23 -16.75 14.46
CA MET A 312 -4.59 -15.33 14.44
C MET A 312 -5.76 -15.00 15.38
N LEU A 313 -6.82 -15.83 15.38
CA LEU A 313 -7.95 -15.62 16.30
C LEU A 313 -7.54 -15.84 17.76
N THR A 314 -6.80 -16.91 18.04
CA THR A 314 -6.36 -17.27 19.39
C THR A 314 -5.44 -16.20 19.98
N ASP A 315 -4.53 -15.68 19.19
CA ASP A 315 -3.54 -14.68 19.60
C ASP A 315 -4.09 -13.24 19.53
N ARG A 316 -5.33 -13.07 19.04
CA ARG A 316 -5.94 -11.76 18.78
C ARG A 316 -5.01 -10.87 17.96
N ALA A 317 -4.48 -11.45 16.91
CA ALA A 317 -3.56 -10.78 16.00
C ALA A 317 -4.28 -9.70 15.19
N ASP A 318 -3.57 -8.67 14.75
CA ASP A 318 -4.13 -7.68 13.82
C ASP A 318 -4.61 -8.39 12.54
N CYS A 319 -5.74 -7.97 11.97
CA CYS A 319 -6.41 -8.60 10.82
C CYS A 319 -7.04 -10.00 11.10
N ALA A 320 -7.14 -10.45 12.34
CA ALA A 320 -7.82 -11.72 12.69
C ALA A 320 -9.32 -11.71 12.34
N ASP A 321 -9.93 -10.55 12.21
CA ASP A 321 -11.30 -10.35 11.75
C ASP A 321 -11.53 -10.88 10.32
N PHE A 322 -10.55 -10.71 9.41
CA PHE A 322 -10.64 -11.25 8.04
C PHE A 322 -10.68 -12.78 8.06
N GLU A 323 -9.83 -13.40 8.88
CA GLU A 323 -9.80 -14.85 9.07
C GLU A 323 -11.06 -15.36 9.75
N ALA A 324 -11.62 -14.61 10.72
CA ALA A 324 -12.90 -14.97 11.35
C ALA A 324 -14.02 -15.07 10.33
N VAL A 325 -14.12 -14.11 9.38
CA VAL A 325 -15.11 -14.17 8.30
C VAL A 325 -14.80 -15.32 7.33
N GLY A 326 -13.53 -15.59 7.04
CA GLY A 326 -13.13 -16.76 6.24
C GLY A 326 -13.54 -18.08 6.87
N LEU A 327 -13.28 -18.27 8.16
CA LEU A 327 -13.68 -19.47 8.91
C LEU A 327 -15.21 -19.62 9.00
N LEU A 328 -15.94 -18.52 9.14
CA LEU A 328 -17.42 -18.52 9.11
C LEU A 328 -17.95 -18.91 7.74
N ASN A 329 -17.31 -18.51 6.65
CA ASN A 329 -17.66 -18.97 5.30
C ASN A 329 -17.49 -20.49 5.18
N LEU A 330 -16.38 -21.05 5.67
CA LEU A 330 -16.19 -22.51 5.73
C LEU A 330 -17.26 -23.17 6.62
N TRP A 331 -17.54 -22.62 7.79
CA TRP A 331 -18.52 -23.17 8.74
C TRP A 331 -19.91 -23.35 8.11
N HIS A 332 -20.35 -22.36 7.35
CA HIS A 332 -21.67 -22.36 6.73
C HIS A 332 -21.73 -23.21 5.44
N ARG A 333 -20.65 -23.31 4.69
CA ARG A 333 -20.64 -23.98 3.36
C ARG A 333 -20.30 -25.46 3.45
N VAL A 334 -19.38 -25.84 4.38
CA VAL A 334 -18.85 -27.19 4.43
C VAL A 334 -19.64 -28.03 5.44
N PRO A 335 -20.28 -29.15 5.02
CA PRO A 335 -21.03 -30.01 5.94
C PRO A 335 -20.13 -30.62 7.00
N PRO A 336 -20.65 -30.90 8.22
CA PRO A 336 -19.82 -31.41 9.33
C PRO A 336 -19.00 -32.66 9.01
N ALA A 337 -19.51 -33.54 8.16
CA ALA A 337 -18.83 -34.77 7.77
C ALA A 337 -17.61 -34.56 6.86
N ALA A 338 -17.44 -33.38 6.26
CA ALA A 338 -16.33 -33.04 5.37
C ALA A 338 -15.19 -32.28 6.09
N TRP A 339 -15.07 -32.43 7.39
CA TRP A 339 -13.98 -31.88 8.18
C TRP A 339 -13.14 -33.02 8.76
N GLU A 340 -11.83 -32.85 8.81
CA GLU A 340 -10.98 -33.75 9.58
C GLU A 340 -11.44 -33.82 11.04
N PRO A 341 -11.24 -34.98 11.72
CA PRO A 341 -11.64 -35.15 13.11
C PRO A 341 -11.08 -34.05 14.02
N GLY A 342 -11.95 -33.40 14.80
CA GLY A 342 -11.61 -32.34 15.75
C GLY A 342 -11.36 -30.96 15.17
N VAL A 343 -11.21 -30.82 13.84
CA VAL A 343 -10.93 -29.49 13.22
C VAL A 343 -12.12 -28.56 13.37
N ARG A 344 -13.32 -29.02 13.11
CA ARG A 344 -14.54 -28.23 13.23
C ARG A 344 -14.78 -27.77 14.67
N SER A 345 -14.45 -28.61 15.68
CA SER A 345 -14.54 -28.21 17.09
C SER A 345 -13.56 -27.10 17.44
N ARG A 346 -12.32 -27.15 16.95
CA ARG A 346 -11.33 -26.08 17.13
C ARG A 346 -11.77 -24.76 16.52
N VAL A 347 -12.34 -24.77 15.31
CA VAL A 347 -12.91 -23.57 14.69
C VAL A 347 -14.03 -22.99 15.56
N ARG A 348 -14.96 -23.84 16.06
CA ARG A 348 -16.02 -23.40 16.95
C ARG A 348 -15.46 -22.78 18.24
N GLU A 349 -14.49 -23.42 18.88
CA GLU A 349 -13.84 -22.92 20.09
C GLU A 349 -13.15 -21.59 19.89
N ALA A 350 -12.41 -21.42 18.78
CA ALA A 350 -11.78 -20.16 18.41
C ALA A 350 -12.80 -19.04 18.21
N LEU A 351 -13.89 -19.30 17.48
CA LEU A 351 -14.96 -18.32 17.26
C LEU A 351 -15.70 -17.96 18.55
N LEU A 352 -15.98 -18.91 19.43
CA LEU A 352 -16.63 -18.64 20.73
C LEU A 352 -15.72 -17.91 21.73
N GLY A 353 -14.40 -18.03 21.61
CA GLY A 353 -13.43 -17.36 22.48
C GLY A 353 -12.96 -16.00 21.96
N PHE A 354 -13.33 -15.62 20.75
CA PHE A 354 -12.82 -14.43 20.08
C PHE A 354 -13.44 -13.13 20.63
N LYS A 355 -12.72 -12.02 20.50
CA LYS A 355 -13.20 -10.67 20.78
C LYS A 355 -13.63 -10.01 19.49
N TYR A 356 -14.89 -9.60 19.37
CA TYR A 356 -15.47 -9.11 18.12
C TYR A 356 -15.52 -7.59 17.98
N TRP A 357 -15.46 -6.84 19.07
CA TRP A 357 -15.49 -5.38 19.00
C TRP A 357 -14.72 -4.72 20.13
N ILE A 358 -14.35 -3.46 19.94
CA ILE A 358 -13.52 -2.71 20.90
C ILE A 358 -14.17 -2.54 22.27
N ASP A 359 -15.51 -2.52 22.36
CA ASP A 359 -16.28 -2.38 23.59
C ASP A 359 -16.30 -3.67 24.45
N GLN A 360 -15.80 -4.77 23.91
CA GLN A 360 -15.75 -6.07 24.60
C GLN A 360 -14.46 -6.20 25.44
N PRO A 361 -14.50 -7.00 26.52
CA PRO A 361 -13.35 -7.16 27.41
C PRO A 361 -12.12 -7.77 26.74
N GLY A 362 -10.95 -7.54 27.35
CA GLY A 362 -9.67 -8.13 26.97
C GLY A 362 -8.77 -7.20 26.20
N LEU A 363 -7.45 -7.41 26.40
CA LEU A 363 -6.40 -6.68 25.70
C LEU A 363 -6.09 -7.37 24.36
N ASP A 364 -5.78 -6.57 23.36
CA ASP A 364 -5.36 -6.99 22.03
C ASP A 364 -4.63 -5.86 21.30
N ALA A 365 -4.12 -6.13 20.09
CA ALA A 365 -3.51 -5.15 19.22
C ALA A 365 -4.27 -5.03 17.87
N MET A 366 -5.53 -5.47 17.82
CA MET A 366 -6.34 -5.51 16.61
C MET A 366 -6.81 -4.12 16.20
N CYS A 367 -7.00 -3.91 14.89
CA CYS A 367 -7.51 -2.68 14.34
C CYS A 367 -9.04 -2.63 14.38
N TYR A 368 -9.60 -1.58 15.00
CA TYR A 368 -11.04 -1.35 15.06
C TYR A 368 -11.50 -0.06 14.37
N PHE A 369 -10.58 0.82 13.99
CA PHE A 369 -10.89 2.21 13.62
C PHE A 369 -10.77 2.54 12.14
N THR A 370 -10.34 1.62 11.29
CA THR A 370 -10.38 1.83 9.84
C THR A 370 -11.74 1.41 9.28
N GLU A 371 -12.13 2.03 8.17
CA GLU A 371 -13.46 1.84 7.58
C GLU A 371 -13.75 0.37 7.24
N ASN A 372 -12.80 -0.31 6.61
CA ASN A 372 -12.93 -1.71 6.23
C ASN A 372 -13.01 -2.66 7.44
N HIS A 373 -12.13 -2.50 8.44
CA HIS A 373 -12.15 -3.34 9.64
C HIS A 373 -13.49 -3.28 10.39
N GLN A 374 -14.10 -2.09 10.50
CA GLN A 374 -15.40 -1.93 11.15
C GLN A 374 -16.43 -2.86 10.54
N LEU A 375 -16.59 -2.85 9.21
CA LEU A 375 -17.56 -3.72 8.54
C LEU A 375 -17.24 -5.19 8.76
N VAL A 376 -15.96 -5.59 8.68
CA VAL A 376 -15.56 -6.99 8.86
C VAL A 376 -15.83 -7.47 10.29
N TRP A 377 -15.53 -6.65 11.31
CA TRP A 377 -15.86 -6.93 12.72
C TRP A 377 -17.35 -7.16 12.91
N HIS A 378 -18.18 -6.24 12.42
CA HIS A 378 -19.63 -6.36 12.56
C HIS A 378 -20.19 -7.56 11.80
N THR A 379 -19.59 -7.90 10.65
CA THR A 379 -19.94 -9.11 9.90
C THR A 379 -19.57 -10.38 10.66
N ALA A 380 -18.35 -10.44 11.18
CA ALA A 380 -17.87 -11.60 11.95
C ALA A 380 -18.74 -11.83 13.20
N GLU A 381 -19.05 -10.77 13.95
CA GLU A 381 -19.90 -10.84 15.14
C GLU A 381 -21.33 -11.29 14.82
N THR A 382 -21.93 -10.72 13.76
CA THR A 382 -23.27 -11.11 13.29
C THR A 382 -23.32 -12.59 12.97
N LEU A 383 -22.42 -13.05 12.10
CA LEU A 383 -22.45 -14.42 11.59
C LEU A 383 -22.05 -15.46 12.65
N ALA A 384 -21.12 -15.13 13.55
CA ALA A 384 -20.77 -16.00 14.66
C ALA A 384 -21.94 -16.13 15.65
N GLY A 385 -22.58 -15.00 15.99
CA GLY A 385 -23.76 -14.99 16.86
C GLY A 385 -24.93 -15.79 16.29
N GLU A 386 -25.15 -15.72 14.98
CA GLU A 386 -26.20 -16.48 14.29
C GLU A 386 -25.84 -17.97 14.13
N ALA A 387 -24.56 -18.32 14.01
CA ALA A 387 -24.11 -19.70 13.93
C ALA A 387 -24.23 -20.44 15.26
N PHE A 388 -24.16 -19.72 16.41
CA PHE A 388 -24.14 -20.27 17.76
C PHE A 388 -25.11 -19.54 18.71
N PRO A 389 -26.42 -19.40 18.37
CA PRO A 389 -27.32 -18.47 19.05
C PRO A 389 -27.50 -18.75 20.57
N ASP A 390 -27.49 -20.02 20.97
CA ASP A 390 -27.70 -20.48 22.35
C ASP A 390 -26.38 -20.67 23.13
N GLU A 391 -25.25 -20.59 22.44
CA GLU A 391 -23.94 -20.83 23.05
C GLU A 391 -23.41 -19.58 23.75
N GLN A 392 -22.65 -19.77 24.79
CA GLN A 392 -22.02 -18.70 25.54
C GLN A 392 -20.63 -18.40 24.98
N PHE A 393 -20.38 -17.14 24.63
CA PHE A 393 -19.10 -16.66 24.15
C PHE A 393 -18.18 -16.38 25.33
N GLY A 394 -17.01 -17.01 25.32
CA GLY A 394 -16.09 -17.02 26.46
C GLY A 394 -15.52 -15.65 26.80
N ASN A 395 -15.36 -14.76 25.81
CA ASN A 395 -14.79 -13.42 26.02
C ASN A 395 -15.76 -12.48 26.76
N THR A 396 -17.05 -12.48 26.38
CA THR A 396 -18.06 -11.55 26.90
C THR A 396 -18.98 -12.17 27.94
N GLY A 397 -19.14 -13.49 27.94
CA GLY A 397 -20.22 -14.18 28.63
C GLY A 397 -21.60 -13.97 28.04
N TRP A 398 -21.73 -13.29 26.89
CA TRP A 398 -22.99 -13.16 26.17
C TRP A 398 -23.31 -14.46 25.42
N ASN A 399 -24.58 -14.71 25.17
CA ASN A 399 -24.97 -15.75 24.22
C ASN A 399 -24.88 -15.25 22.79
N GLY A 400 -24.89 -16.17 21.82
CA GLY A 400 -24.79 -15.81 20.41
C GLY A 400 -25.91 -14.94 19.90
N ALA A 401 -27.15 -15.10 20.41
CA ALA A 401 -28.27 -14.25 20.04
C ALA A 401 -28.01 -12.78 20.33
N LYS A 402 -27.37 -12.47 21.48
CA LYS A 402 -26.98 -11.09 21.83
C LYS A 402 -25.83 -10.57 20.94
N HIS A 403 -24.84 -11.39 20.62
CA HIS A 403 -23.81 -11.03 19.65
C HIS A 403 -24.40 -10.75 18.26
N ALA A 404 -25.34 -11.59 17.79
CA ALA A 404 -26.01 -11.36 16.52
C ALA A 404 -26.80 -10.05 16.49
N GLU A 405 -27.53 -9.72 17.57
CA GLU A 405 -28.27 -8.46 17.71
C GLU A 405 -27.31 -7.25 17.63
N HIS A 406 -26.21 -7.30 18.40
CA HIS A 406 -25.21 -6.25 18.44
C HIS A 406 -24.51 -6.05 17.08
N GLY A 407 -24.00 -7.12 16.50
CA GLY A 407 -23.30 -7.05 15.19
C GLY A 407 -24.24 -6.58 14.06
N ARG A 408 -25.50 -7.05 14.00
CA ARG A 408 -26.49 -6.62 13.00
C ARG A 408 -26.79 -5.12 13.09
N ALA A 409 -26.92 -4.58 14.30
CA ALA A 409 -27.19 -3.15 14.48
C ALA A 409 -26.05 -2.30 13.92
N LEU A 410 -24.80 -2.65 14.26
CA LEU A 410 -23.61 -1.95 13.78
C LEU A 410 -23.38 -2.12 12.28
N ALA A 411 -23.50 -3.34 11.74
CA ALA A 411 -23.39 -3.62 10.31
C ALA A 411 -24.41 -2.84 9.49
N ARG A 412 -25.67 -2.83 9.93
CA ARG A 412 -26.74 -2.10 9.25
C ARG A 412 -26.44 -0.61 9.15
N GLU A 413 -26.10 0.03 10.27
CA GLU A 413 -25.82 1.45 10.29
C GLU A 413 -24.59 1.80 9.42
N TRP A 414 -23.55 0.97 9.46
CA TRP A 414 -22.37 1.15 8.63
C TRP A 414 -22.74 1.09 7.12
N ILE A 415 -23.51 0.07 6.70
CA ILE A 415 -23.93 -0.14 5.29
C ILE A 415 -24.84 1.00 4.82
N GLU A 416 -25.84 1.38 5.61
CA GLU A 416 -26.79 2.45 5.26
C GLU A 416 -26.05 3.78 5.01
N ARG A 417 -25.06 4.11 5.85
CA ARG A 417 -24.24 5.32 5.65
C ARG A 417 -23.40 5.29 4.38
N ARG A 418 -22.85 4.12 3.99
CA ARG A 418 -22.06 3.99 2.75
C ARG A 418 -22.96 3.94 1.52
N LEU A 419 -24.12 3.39 1.61
CA LEU A 419 -25.14 3.51 0.55
C LEU A 419 -25.55 4.97 0.32
N ALA A 420 -25.68 5.76 1.39
CA ALA A 420 -26.07 7.17 1.30
C ALA A 420 -24.93 8.09 0.84
N GLY A 421 -23.73 7.92 1.38
CA GLY A 421 -22.63 8.90 1.25
C GLY A 421 -21.36 8.43 0.53
N GLY A 422 -21.20 7.13 0.31
CA GLY A 422 -19.98 6.53 -0.22
C GLY A 422 -18.92 6.29 0.87
N PHE A 423 -17.70 6.04 0.47
CA PHE A 423 -16.61 5.59 1.31
C PHE A 423 -15.63 6.72 1.65
N SER A 424 -15.08 6.70 2.86
CA SER A 424 -13.97 7.59 3.22
C SER A 424 -12.63 7.09 2.66
N GLU A 425 -12.44 5.77 2.62
CA GLU A 425 -11.33 5.11 1.91
C GLU A 425 -11.73 4.93 0.43
N PHE A 426 -12.08 6.05 -0.25
CA PHE A 426 -12.60 6.04 -1.62
C PHE A 426 -11.69 5.27 -2.58
N ASP A 427 -12.29 4.46 -3.45
CA ASP A 427 -11.63 3.67 -4.49
C ASP A 427 -10.33 2.98 -4.03
N SER A 428 -10.28 2.47 -2.80
CA SER A 428 -9.08 1.78 -2.31
C SER A 428 -8.81 0.51 -3.11
N ASN A 429 -7.63 0.45 -3.76
CA ASN A 429 -7.19 -0.73 -4.50
C ASN A 429 -6.76 -1.90 -3.60
N ALA A 430 -6.79 -1.69 -2.29
CA ALA A 430 -6.61 -2.70 -1.25
C ALA A 430 -7.96 -3.08 -0.61
N TYR A 431 -8.73 -2.10 -0.13
CA TYR A 431 -9.80 -2.38 0.82
C TYR A 431 -11.20 -2.55 0.22
N LEU A 432 -11.46 -2.14 -1.03
CA LEU A 432 -12.71 -2.55 -1.70
C LEU A 432 -12.85 -4.07 -1.82
N ALA A 433 -11.72 -4.80 -1.85
CA ALA A 433 -11.72 -6.26 -1.78
C ALA A 433 -12.22 -6.76 -0.42
N ILE A 434 -11.74 -6.16 0.66
CA ILE A 434 -12.14 -6.53 2.04
C ILE A 434 -13.60 -6.17 2.31
N ASP A 435 -14.06 -5.01 1.84
CA ASP A 435 -15.48 -4.67 1.90
C ASP A 435 -16.33 -5.70 1.16
N THR A 436 -15.87 -6.17 -0.02
CA THR A 436 -16.55 -7.24 -0.77
C THR A 436 -16.61 -8.55 0.02
N LEU A 437 -15.54 -8.94 0.74
CA LEU A 437 -15.52 -10.10 1.62
C LEU A 437 -16.66 -10.06 2.63
N ALA A 438 -16.78 -8.95 3.35
CA ALA A 438 -17.77 -8.77 4.40
C ALA A 438 -19.21 -8.71 3.84
N LEU A 439 -19.42 -7.87 2.81
CA LEU A 439 -20.74 -7.66 2.21
C LEU A 439 -21.31 -8.94 1.59
N VAL A 440 -20.49 -9.69 0.86
CA VAL A 440 -20.93 -10.96 0.25
C VAL A 440 -21.21 -12.01 1.34
N SER A 441 -20.42 -12.06 2.41
CA SER A 441 -20.67 -12.97 3.54
C SER A 441 -21.99 -12.68 4.24
N LEU A 442 -22.32 -11.42 4.49
CA LEU A 442 -23.63 -11.01 5.01
C LEU A 442 -24.76 -11.38 4.04
N ALA A 443 -24.62 -11.05 2.76
CA ALA A 443 -25.63 -11.36 1.74
C ALA A 443 -25.93 -12.87 1.65
N GLU A 444 -24.91 -13.72 1.86
CA GLU A 444 -25.03 -15.17 1.79
C GLU A 444 -25.66 -15.79 3.05
N PHE A 445 -25.27 -15.34 4.24
CA PHE A 445 -25.46 -16.15 5.45
C PHE A 445 -26.33 -15.51 6.53
N THR A 446 -26.42 -14.16 6.61
CA THR A 446 -27.25 -13.60 7.69
C THR A 446 -28.70 -14.03 7.58
N THR A 447 -29.29 -14.35 8.71
CA THR A 447 -30.72 -14.68 8.82
C THR A 447 -31.62 -13.45 8.76
N ASP A 448 -31.07 -12.25 8.89
CA ASP A 448 -31.76 -10.97 8.69
C ASP A 448 -31.84 -10.63 7.20
N THR A 449 -32.98 -10.92 6.57
CA THR A 449 -33.17 -10.70 5.13
C THR A 449 -32.95 -9.26 4.70
N ALA A 450 -33.37 -8.28 5.51
CA ALA A 450 -33.18 -6.85 5.17
C ALA A 450 -31.71 -6.45 5.22
N LEU A 451 -30.93 -6.96 6.17
CA LEU A 451 -29.49 -6.74 6.21
C LEU A 451 -28.79 -7.42 5.03
N ALA A 452 -29.20 -8.64 4.66
CA ALA A 452 -28.66 -9.33 3.49
C ALA A 452 -28.89 -8.55 2.19
N GLU A 453 -30.09 -7.99 2.00
CA GLU A 453 -30.43 -7.17 0.84
C GLU A 453 -29.67 -5.85 0.78
N LEU A 454 -29.49 -5.16 1.93
CA LEU A 454 -28.63 -3.98 2.05
C LEU A 454 -27.18 -4.29 1.71
N ALA A 455 -26.62 -5.38 2.24
CA ALA A 455 -25.28 -5.83 1.95
C ALA A 455 -25.06 -6.14 0.45
N ALA A 456 -26.03 -6.80 -0.19
CA ALA A 456 -26.00 -7.07 -1.63
C ALA A 456 -26.04 -5.78 -2.47
N GLY A 457 -26.85 -4.81 -2.09
CA GLY A 457 -26.94 -3.51 -2.77
C GLY A 457 -25.63 -2.72 -2.67
N LEU A 458 -25.00 -2.72 -1.49
CA LEU A 458 -23.70 -2.07 -1.32
C LEU A 458 -22.56 -2.83 -2.05
N ALA A 459 -22.59 -4.17 -2.09
CA ALA A 459 -21.66 -4.96 -2.90
C ALA A 459 -21.77 -4.64 -4.39
N ASP A 460 -22.98 -4.47 -4.93
CA ASP A 460 -23.20 -4.03 -6.32
C ASP A 460 -22.58 -2.66 -6.57
N ARG A 461 -22.72 -1.72 -5.63
CA ARG A 461 -22.12 -0.39 -5.71
C ARG A 461 -20.59 -0.43 -5.68
N VAL A 462 -20.00 -1.26 -4.80
CA VAL A 462 -18.54 -1.48 -4.75
C VAL A 462 -18.01 -2.00 -6.08
N LEU A 463 -18.65 -3.05 -6.61
CA LEU A 463 -18.25 -3.63 -7.90
C LEU A 463 -18.48 -2.67 -9.07
N PHE A 464 -19.53 -1.82 -9.02
CA PHE A 464 -19.72 -0.76 -10.00
C PHE A 464 -18.62 0.29 -9.96
N SER A 465 -18.19 0.76 -8.76
CA SER A 465 -17.06 1.69 -8.63
C SER A 465 -15.79 1.08 -9.20
N LEU A 466 -15.51 -0.18 -8.86
CA LEU A 466 -14.37 -0.91 -9.41
C LEU A 466 -14.44 -1.02 -10.96
N ALA A 467 -15.61 -1.29 -11.53
CA ALA A 467 -15.82 -1.36 -12.98
C ALA A 467 -15.64 0.00 -13.67
N ALA A 468 -16.22 1.06 -13.09
CA ALA A 468 -16.22 2.41 -13.67
C ALA A 468 -14.83 3.08 -13.59
N ASN A 469 -14.07 2.82 -12.52
CA ASN A 469 -12.83 3.47 -12.17
C ASN A 469 -11.58 2.62 -12.46
N SER A 470 -11.74 1.55 -13.25
CA SER A 470 -10.63 0.70 -13.72
C SER A 470 -10.41 0.81 -15.22
N TRP A 471 -9.19 0.48 -15.63
CA TRP A 471 -8.79 0.42 -17.02
C TRP A 471 -7.98 -0.85 -17.32
N ARG A 472 -8.49 -1.70 -18.19
CA ARG A 472 -7.82 -2.92 -18.62
C ARG A 472 -7.33 -3.82 -17.46
N GLY A 473 -8.12 -3.92 -16.39
CA GLY A 473 -7.79 -4.73 -15.21
C GLY A 473 -6.83 -4.04 -14.21
N ILE A 474 -6.70 -2.75 -14.28
CA ILE A 474 -5.94 -1.89 -13.37
C ILE A 474 -6.93 -0.95 -12.68
N HIS A 475 -6.95 -0.94 -11.37
CA HIS A 475 -7.71 0.04 -10.61
C HIS A 475 -6.94 1.36 -10.52
N GLY A 476 -6.88 2.09 -11.65
CA GLY A 476 -6.04 3.27 -11.84
C GLY A 476 -6.65 4.58 -11.34
N ALA A 477 -7.64 4.54 -10.45
CA ALA A 477 -8.25 5.71 -9.83
C ALA A 477 -7.32 6.39 -8.80
N ALA A 478 -7.73 7.56 -8.29
CA ALA A 478 -7.21 8.07 -7.03
C ALA A 478 -7.77 7.23 -5.88
N HIS A 479 -6.97 7.05 -4.81
CA HIS A 479 -7.30 6.15 -3.71
C HIS A 479 -7.27 6.87 -2.38
N GLY A 480 -8.30 6.70 -1.55
CA GLY A 480 -8.31 7.15 -0.16
C GLY A 480 -7.38 6.33 0.73
N ARG A 481 -6.98 5.14 0.27
CA ARG A 481 -6.01 4.27 0.93
C ARG A 481 -5.29 3.39 -0.09
N SER A 482 -3.95 3.40 -0.06
CA SER A 482 -3.11 2.62 -0.97
C SER A 482 -1.78 2.20 -0.33
N TYR A 483 -1.06 1.30 -1.00
CA TYR A 483 0.27 0.84 -0.61
C TYR A 483 1.26 0.97 -1.77
N VAL A 484 2.55 1.09 -1.45
CA VAL A 484 3.61 1.26 -2.46
C VAL A 484 3.57 0.17 -3.53
N GLN A 485 3.40 -1.08 -3.12
CA GLN A 485 3.40 -2.22 -4.03
C GLN A 485 2.22 -2.18 -5.01
N THR A 486 1.03 -1.78 -4.57
CA THR A 486 -0.16 -1.70 -5.43
C THR A 486 -0.08 -0.52 -6.39
N LEU A 487 0.58 0.57 -6.01
CA LEU A 487 0.84 1.72 -6.88
C LEU A 487 1.95 1.45 -7.90
N ARG A 488 2.92 0.56 -7.59
CA ARG A 488 4.01 0.19 -8.50
C ARG A 488 3.63 -0.92 -9.48
N SER A 489 2.69 -1.79 -9.11
CA SER A 489 2.17 -2.84 -9.98
C SER A 489 0.74 -3.23 -9.61
N SER A 490 -0.16 -3.09 -10.57
CA SER A 490 -1.55 -3.52 -10.41
C SER A 490 -1.72 -5.03 -10.26
N ARG A 491 -0.69 -5.82 -10.60
CA ARG A 491 -0.72 -7.27 -10.33
C ARG A 491 -0.77 -7.59 -8.84
N LEU A 492 -0.40 -6.63 -7.99
CA LEU A 492 -0.40 -6.75 -6.54
C LEU A 492 -1.61 -6.05 -5.87
N GLU A 493 -2.51 -5.46 -6.66
CA GLU A 493 -3.76 -4.92 -6.11
C GLU A 493 -4.62 -6.05 -5.53
N GLU A 494 -5.17 -5.86 -4.36
CA GLU A 494 -6.04 -6.85 -3.73
C GLU A 494 -7.39 -6.97 -4.43
N THR A 495 -7.76 -5.95 -5.19
CA THR A 495 -8.91 -5.96 -6.09
C THR A 495 -8.68 -6.78 -7.36
N ALA A 496 -7.43 -7.12 -7.72
CA ALA A 496 -7.13 -7.80 -8.99
C ALA A 496 -7.79 -9.19 -9.11
N PRO A 497 -7.80 -10.09 -8.08
CA PRO A 497 -8.53 -11.35 -8.16
C PRO A 497 -10.04 -11.19 -8.27
N ILE A 498 -10.61 -10.11 -7.70
CA ILE A 498 -12.04 -9.78 -7.87
C ILE A 498 -12.32 -9.36 -9.31
N MET A 499 -11.45 -8.52 -9.89
CA MET A 499 -11.58 -8.13 -11.31
C MET A 499 -11.43 -9.33 -12.24
N TRP A 500 -10.55 -10.28 -11.91
CA TRP A 500 -10.44 -11.53 -12.65
C TRP A 500 -11.75 -12.32 -12.63
N LEU A 501 -12.32 -12.49 -11.45
CA LEU A 501 -13.57 -13.24 -11.27
C LEU A 501 -14.79 -12.54 -11.91
N CYS A 502 -14.92 -11.22 -11.73
CA CYS A 502 -16.10 -10.49 -12.13
C CYS A 502 -16.07 -10.05 -13.58
N PHE A 503 -14.89 -9.69 -14.09
CA PHE A 503 -14.73 -9.00 -15.37
C PHE A 503 -13.80 -9.75 -16.36
N GLY A 504 -13.13 -10.80 -15.92
CA GLY A 504 -12.18 -11.55 -16.73
C GLY A 504 -10.87 -10.82 -17.02
N VAL A 505 -10.53 -9.80 -16.23
CA VAL A 505 -9.32 -8.97 -16.38
C VAL A 505 -8.56 -8.88 -15.05
N GLY A 506 -7.31 -8.37 -15.07
CA GLY A 506 -6.49 -8.22 -13.89
C GLY A 506 -5.50 -9.37 -13.70
N ALA A 507 -5.13 -9.67 -12.46
CA ALA A 507 -4.15 -10.69 -12.11
C ALA A 507 -4.69 -11.65 -11.05
N LEU A 508 -4.12 -12.84 -11.00
CA LEU A 508 -4.26 -13.77 -9.88
C LEU A 508 -3.01 -13.61 -8.99
N ASN A 509 -3.20 -13.05 -7.83
CA ASN A 509 -2.21 -12.88 -6.77
C ASN A 509 -2.65 -13.63 -5.51
N ASP A 510 -1.99 -13.41 -4.37
CA ASP A 510 -2.28 -14.15 -3.14
C ASP A 510 -3.33 -13.44 -2.25
N ALA A 511 -3.89 -12.30 -2.65
CA ALA A 511 -5.00 -11.64 -1.95
C ALA A 511 -6.34 -12.34 -2.28
N VAL A 512 -6.44 -13.62 -1.94
CA VAL A 512 -7.42 -14.55 -2.51
C VAL A 512 -8.71 -14.69 -1.71
N LEU A 513 -8.73 -14.36 -0.41
CA LEU A 513 -9.89 -14.63 0.45
C LEU A 513 -11.16 -13.92 -0.03
N PRO A 514 -11.15 -12.60 -0.33
CA PRO A 514 -12.35 -11.90 -0.81
C PRO A 514 -12.92 -12.47 -2.11
N ALA A 515 -12.03 -12.71 -3.09
CA ALA A 515 -12.44 -13.27 -4.38
C ALA A 515 -12.95 -14.71 -4.25
N THR A 516 -12.39 -15.52 -3.33
CA THR A 516 -12.85 -16.89 -3.07
C THR A 516 -14.25 -16.90 -2.47
N VAL A 517 -14.51 -16.02 -1.50
CA VAL A 517 -15.85 -15.90 -0.90
C VAL A 517 -16.89 -15.50 -1.96
N LEU A 518 -16.55 -14.53 -2.82
CA LEU A 518 -17.42 -14.13 -3.94
C LEU A 518 -17.59 -15.27 -4.97
N ALA A 519 -16.51 -16.01 -5.31
CA ALA A 519 -16.57 -17.14 -6.25
C ALA A 519 -17.41 -18.30 -5.75
N THR A 520 -17.55 -18.45 -4.44
CA THR A 520 -18.35 -19.53 -3.81
C THR A 520 -19.75 -19.08 -3.43
N ALA A 521 -20.14 -17.84 -3.69
CA ALA A 521 -21.47 -17.32 -3.43
C ALA A 521 -22.56 -18.09 -4.20
N ARG A 522 -23.74 -18.25 -3.59
CA ARG A 522 -24.91 -18.97 -4.16
C ARG A 522 -26.12 -18.06 -4.31
N ARG A 523 -26.28 -17.09 -3.44
CA ARG A 523 -27.39 -16.12 -3.45
C ARG A 523 -26.97 -14.83 -4.16
N TYR A 524 -25.75 -14.36 -3.91
CA TYR A 524 -25.22 -13.15 -4.54
C TYR A 524 -24.63 -13.47 -5.92
N ALA A 525 -24.98 -12.66 -6.91
CA ALA A 525 -24.41 -12.73 -8.25
C ALA A 525 -24.09 -11.31 -8.75
N VAL A 526 -22.95 -11.15 -9.42
CA VAL A 526 -22.52 -9.89 -10.03
C VAL A 526 -23.52 -9.46 -11.10
N PRO A 527 -24.06 -8.22 -11.06
CA PRO A 527 -25.02 -7.75 -12.08
C PRO A 527 -24.38 -7.62 -13.47
N ASP A 528 -25.13 -8.00 -14.51
CA ASP A 528 -24.63 -7.92 -15.90
C ASP A 528 -24.35 -6.48 -16.35
N ALA A 529 -25.13 -5.51 -15.87
CA ALA A 529 -24.87 -4.09 -16.13
C ALA A 529 -23.51 -3.63 -15.57
N VAL A 530 -23.07 -4.16 -14.43
CA VAL A 530 -21.77 -3.88 -13.86
C VAL A 530 -20.64 -4.45 -14.73
N ARG A 531 -20.82 -5.69 -15.25
CA ARG A 531 -19.88 -6.27 -16.23
C ARG A 531 -19.81 -5.45 -17.51
N ALA A 532 -20.96 -5.00 -18.04
CA ALA A 532 -21.00 -4.16 -19.21
C ALA A 532 -20.24 -2.85 -19.04
N VAL A 533 -20.30 -2.23 -17.85
CA VAL A 533 -19.48 -1.04 -17.52
C VAL A 533 -17.98 -1.34 -17.57
N ALA A 534 -17.55 -2.47 -17.01
CA ALA A 534 -16.14 -2.86 -16.99
C ALA A 534 -15.59 -3.13 -18.40
N TRP A 535 -16.42 -3.61 -19.31
CA TRP A 535 -16.04 -3.96 -20.68
C TRP A 535 -16.25 -2.83 -21.68
N HIS A 536 -16.96 -1.76 -21.28
CA HIS A 536 -17.28 -0.67 -22.18
C HIS A 536 -16.02 0.04 -22.70
N ALA A 537 -15.81 -0.06 -24.01
CA ALA A 537 -14.67 0.52 -24.71
C ALA A 537 -15.02 1.92 -25.26
N ALA A 538 -15.26 2.87 -24.37
CA ALA A 538 -15.50 4.24 -24.76
C ALA A 538 -14.27 4.87 -25.40
N GLU A 539 -14.45 5.61 -26.50
CA GLU A 539 -13.42 6.48 -27.08
C GLU A 539 -12.97 7.54 -26.06
N GLN A 540 -13.88 8.04 -25.26
CA GLN A 540 -13.63 8.89 -24.11
C GLN A 540 -14.64 8.56 -23.00
N TRP A 541 -14.14 8.24 -21.81
CA TRP A 541 -14.92 8.14 -20.59
C TRP A 541 -14.49 9.28 -19.68
N TRP A 542 -15.44 10.11 -19.30
CA TRP A 542 -15.27 11.11 -18.26
C TRP A 542 -16.21 10.82 -17.13
N GLY A 543 -15.68 10.52 -15.96
CA GLY A 543 -16.42 10.14 -14.77
C GLY A 543 -16.05 11.00 -13.58
N ARG A 544 -17.03 11.32 -12.75
CA ARG A 544 -16.87 12.01 -11.48
C ARG A 544 -17.56 11.25 -10.39
N GLN A 545 -17.01 11.32 -9.18
CA GLN A 545 -17.53 10.68 -7.99
C GLN A 545 -17.30 11.60 -6.79
N SER A 546 -18.36 11.99 -6.13
CA SER A 546 -18.31 12.86 -4.96
C SER A 546 -18.87 12.12 -3.76
N TYR A 547 -17.99 11.73 -2.85
CA TYR A 547 -18.41 11.09 -1.60
C TYR A 547 -18.45 12.09 -0.47
N ARG A 548 -19.47 11.96 0.39
CA ARG A 548 -19.69 12.82 1.56
C ARG A 548 -20.30 12.00 2.68
N GLY A 549 -19.78 12.13 3.87
CA GLY A 549 -20.32 11.46 5.04
C GLY A 549 -19.76 12.02 6.34
N THR A 550 -20.21 11.44 7.44
CA THR A 550 -19.71 11.77 8.77
C THR A 550 -19.49 10.47 9.54
N TYR A 551 -18.33 10.31 10.12
CA TYR A 551 -18.10 9.29 11.15
C TYR A 551 -18.88 9.66 12.41
N ARG A 552 -19.43 8.65 13.08
CA ARG A 552 -20.06 8.81 14.39
C ARG A 552 -19.28 8.05 15.44
N PHE A 553 -18.86 8.72 16.51
CA PHE A 553 -17.98 8.17 17.54
C PHE A 553 -18.44 6.80 18.08
N ALA A 554 -19.74 6.65 18.36
CA ALA A 554 -20.29 5.42 18.93
C ALA A 554 -20.12 4.18 18.03
N HIS A 555 -20.04 4.36 16.72
CA HIS A 555 -19.98 3.27 15.74
C HIS A 555 -18.67 3.24 14.96
N ASP A 556 -18.11 4.39 14.67
CA ASP A 556 -16.91 4.53 13.82
C ASP A 556 -15.66 4.90 14.61
N LEU A 557 -15.74 5.07 15.93
CA LEU A 557 -14.65 5.49 16.83
C LEU A 557 -14.02 6.86 16.48
N LEU A 558 -14.58 7.55 15.50
CA LEU A 558 -14.17 8.86 15.03
C LEU A 558 -15.43 9.72 14.82
N GLU A 559 -15.34 10.99 15.16
CA GLU A 559 -16.41 11.94 14.94
C GLU A 559 -15.90 13.08 14.06
N ARG A 560 -15.91 12.86 12.76
CA ARG A 560 -15.44 13.84 11.78
C ARG A 560 -16.14 13.67 10.43
N PRO A 561 -16.35 14.75 9.67
CA PRO A 561 -16.78 14.65 8.29
C PRO A 561 -15.67 14.08 7.40
N TYR A 562 -16.07 13.40 6.33
CA TYR A 562 -15.17 13.02 5.24
C TYR A 562 -15.77 13.45 3.91
N GLY A 563 -14.92 13.66 2.92
CA GLY A 563 -15.33 14.03 1.57
C GLY A 563 -14.21 13.85 0.56
N SER A 564 -14.59 13.45 -0.65
CA SER A 564 -13.67 13.32 -1.79
C SER A 564 -14.40 13.65 -3.09
N ASP A 565 -13.71 14.31 -4.01
CA ASP A 565 -14.19 14.63 -5.36
C ASP A 565 -13.23 13.98 -6.37
N ALA A 566 -13.47 12.72 -6.70
CA ALA A 566 -12.64 11.95 -7.62
C ALA A 566 -13.11 12.14 -9.05
N VAL A 567 -12.15 12.21 -9.97
CA VAL A 567 -12.37 12.28 -11.41
C VAL A 567 -11.55 11.22 -12.13
N VAL A 568 -12.13 10.67 -13.19
CA VAL A 568 -11.51 9.66 -14.02
C VAL A 568 -11.71 10.01 -15.48
N TYR A 569 -10.62 10.11 -16.22
CA TYR A 569 -10.61 10.17 -17.66
C TYR A 569 -9.94 8.91 -18.23
N ARG A 570 -10.63 8.18 -19.07
CA ARG A 570 -10.05 7.01 -19.75
C ARG A 570 -10.43 6.96 -21.22
N THR A 571 -9.50 6.41 -21.96
CA THR A 571 -9.63 6.12 -23.41
C THR A 571 -9.26 4.65 -23.63
N PRO A 572 -9.37 4.10 -24.84
CA PRO A 572 -8.84 2.76 -25.11
C PRO A 572 -7.35 2.60 -24.77
N ASP A 573 -6.55 3.68 -24.75
CA ASP A 573 -5.08 3.57 -24.73
C ASP A 573 -4.43 4.12 -23.45
N VAL A 574 -5.13 4.91 -22.65
CA VAL A 574 -4.59 5.51 -21.42
C VAL A 574 -5.71 5.93 -20.47
N MET A 575 -5.40 5.95 -19.17
CA MET A 575 -6.25 6.50 -18.11
C MET A 575 -5.50 7.58 -17.34
N LEU A 576 -6.21 8.64 -16.92
CA LEU A 576 -5.75 9.68 -16.01
C LEU A 576 -6.81 9.90 -14.94
N ALA A 577 -6.42 9.87 -13.67
CA ALA A 577 -7.33 10.03 -12.56
C ALA A 577 -6.75 10.94 -11.48
N SER A 578 -7.64 11.59 -10.74
CA SER A 578 -7.27 12.41 -9.58
C SER A 578 -8.41 12.49 -8.57
N VAL A 579 -8.10 12.93 -7.36
CA VAL A 579 -9.05 13.49 -6.40
C VAL A 579 -8.77 14.97 -6.25
N GLU A 580 -9.79 15.79 -6.51
CA GLU A 580 -9.64 17.24 -6.61
C GLU A 580 -9.68 17.90 -5.24
N ASP A 581 -8.71 18.77 -4.99
CA ASP A 581 -8.58 19.61 -3.79
C ASP A 581 -8.81 18.85 -2.47
N TYR A 582 -8.38 17.60 -2.40
CA TYR A 582 -8.58 16.73 -1.24
C TYR A 582 -7.70 17.16 -0.06
N ARG A 583 -8.31 17.74 0.97
CA ARG A 583 -7.65 18.15 2.21
C ARG A 583 -6.37 18.97 1.97
N VAL A 584 -6.41 19.90 1.03
CA VAL A 584 -5.26 20.70 0.57
C VAL A 584 -4.48 21.32 1.72
N GLY A 585 -3.17 21.16 1.72
CA GLY A 585 -2.28 21.72 2.71
C GLY A 585 -2.27 21.02 4.07
N LEU A 586 -3.07 19.97 4.25
CA LEU A 586 -3.09 19.16 5.47
C LEU A 586 -2.13 17.97 5.36
N PRO A 587 -1.69 17.39 6.48
CA PRO A 587 -0.94 16.14 6.46
C PRO A 587 -1.74 15.01 5.80
N GLY A 588 -1.09 14.27 4.92
CA GLY A 588 -1.61 13.04 4.33
C GLY A 588 -1.25 11.80 5.15
N LEU A 589 -1.77 10.65 4.73
CA LEU A 589 -1.44 9.35 5.31
C LEU A 589 -1.03 8.37 4.19
N GLN A 590 -2.00 7.72 3.55
CA GLN A 590 -1.76 6.73 2.48
C GLN A 590 -2.66 6.98 1.27
N GLU A 591 -3.06 8.23 1.08
CA GLU A 591 -3.88 8.64 -0.06
C GLU A 591 -3.05 8.75 -1.34
N HIS A 592 -3.55 8.20 -2.43
CA HIS A 592 -3.05 8.41 -3.77
C HIS A 592 -3.89 9.47 -4.47
N ILE A 593 -3.30 10.62 -4.79
CA ILE A 593 -4.07 11.81 -5.18
C ILE A 593 -4.29 11.90 -6.68
N TRP A 594 -3.32 11.51 -7.50
CA TRP A 594 -3.46 11.51 -8.96
C TRP A 594 -2.42 10.63 -9.63
N GLY A 595 -2.76 10.12 -10.81
CA GLY A 595 -1.85 9.34 -11.60
C GLY A 595 -2.37 9.03 -13.01
N ALA A 596 -1.43 8.77 -13.92
CA ALA A 596 -1.70 8.27 -15.27
C ALA A 596 -1.38 6.77 -15.33
N THR A 597 -2.20 5.99 -16.02
CA THR A 597 -2.08 4.54 -16.14
C THR A 597 -1.99 4.15 -17.62
N LEU A 598 -0.88 3.48 -17.99
CA LEU A 598 -0.62 2.99 -19.35
C LEU A 598 -0.41 1.46 -19.40
N GLY A 599 -0.24 0.82 -18.25
CA GLY A 599 -0.02 -0.62 -18.14
C GLY A 599 0.06 -1.05 -16.67
N PRO A 600 0.07 -2.36 -16.40
CA PRO A 600 0.04 -2.89 -15.03
C PRO A 600 1.26 -2.49 -14.19
N GLU A 601 2.42 -2.28 -14.79
CA GLU A 601 3.64 -1.77 -14.15
C GLU A 601 3.97 -0.34 -14.61
N THR A 602 3.03 0.32 -15.29
CA THR A 602 3.23 1.67 -15.84
C THR A 602 2.15 2.61 -15.33
N GLN A 603 2.11 2.77 -14.02
CA GLN A 603 1.40 3.82 -13.32
C GLN A 603 2.40 4.95 -13.06
N ILE A 604 2.02 6.17 -13.37
CA ILE A 604 2.88 7.37 -13.30
C ILE A 604 2.20 8.39 -12.41
N PHE A 605 2.89 8.81 -11.34
CA PHE A 605 2.33 9.69 -10.33
C PHE A 605 3.42 10.48 -9.61
N VAL A 606 3.03 11.49 -8.85
CA VAL A 606 3.92 12.34 -8.06
C VAL A 606 3.49 12.31 -6.59
N THR A 607 4.47 12.28 -5.69
CA THR A 607 4.26 12.38 -4.25
C THR A 607 5.15 13.46 -3.62
N HIS A 608 4.73 13.95 -2.45
CA HIS A 608 5.54 14.75 -1.55
C HIS A 608 6.01 13.87 -0.40
N PRO A 609 7.21 13.26 -0.47
CA PRO A 609 7.65 12.26 0.49
C PRO A 609 8.00 12.87 1.85
N PRO A 610 7.53 12.33 2.98
CA PRO A 610 7.94 12.76 4.31
C PRO A 610 9.31 12.20 4.73
N ASN A 611 9.74 11.12 4.07
CA ASN A 611 10.94 10.36 4.34
C ASN A 611 11.36 9.56 3.10
N ALA A 612 12.52 8.93 3.15
CA ALA A 612 13.03 8.11 2.06
C ALA A 612 12.59 6.63 2.11
N SER A 613 11.80 6.23 3.10
CA SER A 613 11.37 4.84 3.29
C SER A 613 10.28 4.44 2.32
N SER A 614 10.39 3.22 1.76
CA SER A 614 9.29 2.54 1.05
C SER A 614 8.56 1.51 1.93
N SER A 615 8.87 1.45 3.23
CA SER A 615 8.23 0.52 4.17
C SER A 615 6.74 0.84 4.34
N PRO A 616 5.83 -0.13 4.30
CA PRO A 616 4.42 0.06 4.63
C PRO A 616 4.20 0.43 6.11
N SER A 617 5.22 0.27 6.96
CA SER A 617 5.20 0.73 8.36
C SER A 617 5.52 2.22 8.52
N ALA A 618 5.96 2.91 7.48
CA ALA A 618 5.98 4.37 7.42
C ALA A 618 4.70 4.88 6.74
N ARG A 619 3.93 5.76 7.42
CA ARG A 619 2.63 6.24 6.94
C ARG A 619 2.49 7.76 7.17
N PRO A 620 2.62 8.59 6.13
CA PRO A 620 2.97 8.27 4.75
C PRO A 620 4.43 7.82 4.62
N ASN A 621 4.75 7.24 3.45
CA ASN A 621 6.13 6.92 3.10
C ASN A 621 6.54 7.61 1.80
N ALA A 622 7.71 7.26 1.25
CA ALA A 622 8.22 7.90 0.05
C ALA A 622 7.25 7.87 -1.15
N TRP A 623 6.41 6.82 -1.28
CA TRP A 623 5.60 6.59 -2.49
C TRP A 623 4.11 6.38 -2.24
N ALA A 624 3.68 6.07 -1.03
CA ALA A 624 2.28 5.98 -0.68
C ALA A 624 1.91 7.08 0.32
N GLY A 625 1.11 8.03 -0.16
CA GLY A 625 0.72 9.22 0.57
C GLY A 625 1.61 10.44 0.31
N ASN A 626 1.34 11.49 1.05
CA ASN A 626 2.04 12.77 0.95
C ASN A 626 2.27 13.36 2.35
N ARG A 627 3.42 14.00 2.59
CA ARG A 627 3.65 14.74 3.83
C ARG A 627 2.63 15.85 3.98
N ILE A 628 2.47 16.63 2.91
CA ILE A 628 1.45 17.69 2.79
C ILE A 628 0.67 17.40 1.52
N LEU A 629 -0.65 17.31 1.63
CA LEU A 629 -1.53 17.01 0.52
C LEU A 629 -1.56 18.16 -0.50
N PRO A 630 -1.42 17.87 -1.80
CA PRO A 630 -1.37 18.87 -2.85
C PRO A 630 -2.74 19.47 -3.15
N ARG A 631 -2.74 20.62 -3.81
CA ARG A 631 -3.88 21.13 -4.56
C ARG A 631 -3.85 20.54 -5.98
N VAL A 632 -4.94 19.90 -6.40
CA VAL A 632 -5.01 19.21 -7.70
C VAL A 632 -6.32 19.53 -8.41
N ARG A 633 -6.23 19.80 -9.70
CA ARG A 633 -7.39 19.93 -10.58
C ARG A 633 -7.16 19.20 -11.91
N GLN A 634 -8.21 18.56 -12.41
CA GLN A 634 -8.17 17.80 -13.65
C GLN A 634 -9.27 18.24 -14.62
N VAL A 635 -8.90 18.44 -15.87
CA VAL A 635 -9.86 18.55 -16.96
C VAL A 635 -9.51 17.50 -18.00
N ARG A 636 -10.33 16.45 -18.09
CA ARG A 636 -10.14 15.33 -19.03
C ARG A 636 -8.70 14.78 -18.99
N ASP A 637 -7.93 15.03 -20.04
CA ASP A 637 -6.60 14.52 -20.31
C ASP A 637 -5.47 15.26 -19.58
N THR A 638 -5.77 16.26 -18.76
CA THR A 638 -4.77 17.12 -18.14
C THR A 638 -5.02 17.33 -16.65
N VAL A 639 -3.98 17.08 -15.84
CA VAL A 639 -3.90 17.38 -14.42
C VAL A 639 -2.92 18.51 -14.16
N LEU A 640 -3.31 19.49 -13.35
CA LEU A 640 -2.44 20.48 -12.72
C LEU A 640 -2.36 20.16 -11.22
N ALA A 641 -1.14 20.14 -10.68
CA ALA A 641 -0.90 19.84 -9.27
C ALA A 641 0.08 20.85 -8.67
N LEU A 642 -0.27 21.40 -7.51
CA LEU A 642 0.57 22.29 -6.71
C LEU A 642 0.89 21.65 -5.36
N TYR A 643 2.13 21.70 -4.95
CA TYR A 643 2.65 21.16 -3.70
C TYR A 643 3.27 22.26 -2.84
N GLN A 644 3.17 22.12 -1.53
CA GLN A 644 3.95 22.92 -0.57
C GLN A 644 5.11 22.07 -0.05
N VAL A 645 6.32 22.55 -0.26
CA VAL A 645 7.55 21.95 0.28
C VAL A 645 8.18 22.99 1.21
N PRO A 646 8.01 22.85 2.54
CA PRO A 646 8.59 23.78 3.51
C PRO A 646 10.13 23.82 3.44
N PRO A 647 10.77 24.96 3.82
CA PRO A 647 12.23 25.05 3.82
C PRO A 647 12.94 24.04 4.76
N ASP A 648 12.24 23.56 5.79
CA ASP A 648 12.72 22.57 6.77
C ASP A 648 12.24 21.15 6.44
N ASP A 649 11.78 20.93 5.21
CA ASP A 649 11.33 19.62 4.76
C ASP A 649 12.47 18.62 4.80
N PRO A 650 12.29 17.41 5.41
CA PRO A 650 13.36 16.41 5.54
C PRO A 650 13.92 15.92 4.21
N VAL A 651 13.10 15.88 3.16
CA VAL A 651 13.47 15.43 1.81
C VAL A 651 13.70 16.62 0.88
N GLY A 652 12.95 17.70 1.06
CA GLY A 652 13.12 18.99 0.37
C GLY A 652 12.62 19.04 -1.08
N HIS A 653 11.92 18.00 -1.55
CA HIS A 653 11.39 17.97 -2.91
C HIS A 653 10.25 16.96 -3.06
N THR A 654 9.41 17.17 -4.07
CA THR A 654 8.50 16.13 -4.60
C THR A 654 9.27 15.22 -5.57
N HIS A 655 8.74 14.05 -5.86
CA HIS A 655 9.31 13.16 -6.86
C HIS A 655 8.23 12.43 -7.67
N ALA A 656 8.57 12.03 -8.88
CA ALA A 656 7.66 11.29 -9.74
C ALA A 656 8.08 9.82 -9.86
N TRP A 657 7.13 8.90 -9.68
CA TRP A 657 7.26 7.53 -10.15
C TRP A 657 7.06 7.51 -11.66
N PHE A 658 8.07 7.13 -12.40
CA PHE A 658 8.10 7.11 -13.86
C PHE A 658 8.96 5.93 -14.33
N PRO A 659 8.39 4.72 -14.42
CA PRO A 659 9.13 3.47 -14.62
C PRO A 659 9.59 3.32 -16.08
N ILE A 660 10.68 3.98 -16.46
CA ILE A 660 11.24 4.05 -17.81
C ILE A 660 11.45 2.67 -18.43
N ALA A 661 11.89 1.68 -17.63
CA ALA A 661 12.16 0.33 -18.11
C ALA A 661 10.89 -0.44 -18.55
N HIS A 662 9.70 0.08 -18.26
CA HIS A 662 8.41 -0.48 -18.68
C HIS A 662 7.74 0.31 -19.81
N LEU A 663 8.36 1.40 -20.26
CA LEU A 663 7.91 2.17 -21.44
C LEU A 663 8.47 1.56 -22.73
N ASP A 664 7.70 1.60 -23.80
CA ASP A 664 8.18 1.23 -25.14
C ASP A 664 9.15 2.29 -25.66
N GLU A 665 8.88 3.55 -25.32
CA GLU A 665 9.68 4.70 -25.73
C GLU A 665 9.53 5.81 -24.68
N TRP A 666 10.61 6.57 -24.47
CA TRP A 666 10.60 7.79 -23.66
C TRP A 666 11.49 8.85 -24.26
N ALA A 667 11.17 10.11 -23.99
CA ALA A 667 11.93 11.25 -24.49
C ALA A 667 11.79 12.46 -23.56
N ARG A 668 12.74 13.38 -23.67
CA ARG A 668 12.70 14.69 -23.01
C ARG A 668 12.70 15.81 -24.04
N ARG A 669 11.91 16.84 -23.78
CA ARG A 669 11.85 18.05 -24.60
C ARG A 669 11.54 19.27 -23.73
N GLY A 670 12.49 20.20 -23.60
CA GLY A 670 12.34 21.32 -22.67
C GLY A 670 12.12 20.81 -21.24
N VAL A 671 11.05 21.28 -20.60
CA VAL A 671 10.67 20.86 -19.25
C VAL A 671 9.90 19.53 -19.21
N TRP A 672 9.55 18.97 -20.35
CA TRP A 672 8.77 17.75 -20.47
C TRP A 672 9.63 16.49 -20.43
N THR A 673 9.18 15.51 -19.64
CA THR A 673 9.58 14.10 -19.72
C THR A 673 8.34 13.30 -20.12
N ALA A 674 8.42 12.57 -21.21
CA ALA A 674 7.29 11.86 -21.79
C ALA A 674 7.60 10.38 -22.04
N GLY A 675 6.55 9.55 -22.02
CA GLY A 675 6.63 8.12 -22.27
C GLY A 675 5.45 7.57 -23.07
N ARG A 676 5.66 6.42 -23.70
CA ARG A 676 4.68 5.71 -24.52
C ARG A 676 4.60 4.24 -24.14
N VAL A 677 3.36 3.74 -24.10
CA VAL A 677 3.08 2.29 -24.06
C VAL A 677 1.98 2.00 -25.08
N GLY A 678 2.28 1.18 -26.07
CA GLY A 678 1.37 0.95 -27.20
C GLY A 678 1.02 2.27 -27.92
N ASP A 679 -0.26 2.55 -28.01
CA ASP A 679 -0.79 3.78 -28.60
C ASP A 679 -1.14 4.86 -27.55
N GLY A 680 -0.86 4.63 -26.27
CA GLY A 680 -1.05 5.58 -25.18
C GLY A 680 0.22 6.38 -24.87
N TYR A 681 0.06 7.67 -24.57
CA TYR A 681 1.12 8.63 -24.29
C TYR A 681 0.88 9.32 -22.96
N VAL A 682 1.98 9.67 -22.28
CA VAL A 682 1.96 10.51 -21.09
C VAL A 682 3.11 11.50 -21.14
N ALA A 683 2.89 12.70 -20.62
CA ALA A 683 3.94 13.70 -20.46
C ALA A 683 3.81 14.37 -19.08
N LEU A 684 4.94 14.50 -18.39
CA LEU A 684 5.09 15.22 -17.14
C LEU A 684 5.97 16.43 -17.34
N ALA A 685 5.60 17.56 -16.74
CA ALA A 685 6.43 18.75 -16.67
C ALA A 685 6.44 19.32 -15.24
N THR A 686 7.58 19.89 -14.87
CA THR A 686 7.76 20.68 -13.64
C THR A 686 8.72 21.81 -13.93
N GLU A 687 8.78 22.82 -13.06
CA GLU A 687 9.69 23.94 -13.22
C GLU A 687 11.15 23.46 -13.33
N GLY A 688 11.86 23.90 -14.37
CA GLY A 688 13.23 23.45 -14.65
C GLY A 688 13.36 22.01 -15.16
N GLY A 689 12.24 21.28 -15.31
CA GLY A 689 12.23 19.89 -15.72
C GLY A 689 12.61 18.89 -14.62
N ALA A 690 12.62 17.62 -14.96
CA ALA A 690 12.99 16.53 -14.05
C ALA A 690 13.93 15.54 -14.73
N GLU A 691 14.87 14.97 -13.95
CA GLU A 691 15.90 14.02 -14.40
C GLU A 691 15.62 12.62 -13.87
N PRO A 692 15.87 11.56 -14.66
CA PRO A 692 15.86 10.21 -14.14
C PRO A 692 16.89 10.00 -13.04
N VAL A 693 16.49 9.34 -11.95
CA VAL A 693 17.42 8.78 -10.98
C VAL A 693 18.15 7.62 -11.65
N THR A 694 19.49 7.57 -11.58
CA THR A 694 20.27 6.60 -12.36
C THR A 694 20.92 5.49 -11.53
N SER A 695 20.87 5.58 -10.20
CA SER A 695 21.40 4.58 -9.28
C SER A 695 20.47 4.32 -8.10
N GLY A 696 20.76 3.31 -7.29
CA GLY A 696 19.96 2.92 -6.15
C GLY A 696 18.74 2.09 -6.51
N PRO A 697 17.80 1.92 -5.55
CA PRO A 697 16.64 1.05 -5.72
C PRO A 697 15.60 1.55 -6.73
N GLU A 698 15.69 2.80 -7.13
CA GLU A 698 14.74 3.46 -8.02
C GLU A 698 15.37 3.93 -9.34
N ALA A 699 16.53 3.35 -9.67
CA ALA A 699 17.25 3.67 -10.89
C ALA A 699 16.38 3.47 -12.13
N TRP A 700 16.21 4.53 -12.95
CA TRP A 700 15.37 4.54 -14.15
C TRP A 700 13.89 4.25 -13.89
N GLN A 701 13.43 4.48 -12.64
CA GLN A 701 12.05 4.29 -12.21
C GLN A 701 11.45 5.55 -11.58
N SER A 702 12.29 6.51 -11.21
CA SER A 702 11.83 7.78 -10.64
C SER A 702 12.48 8.98 -11.32
N LEU A 703 11.77 10.11 -11.26
CA LEU A 703 12.27 11.40 -11.73
C LEU A 703 12.42 12.34 -10.53
N ARG A 704 13.56 13.05 -10.50
CA ARG A 704 13.85 14.10 -9.54
C ARG A 704 13.73 15.46 -10.22
N PRO A 705 12.94 16.41 -9.71
CA PRO A 705 12.87 17.76 -10.25
C PRO A 705 14.20 18.51 -10.09
N ALA A 706 14.47 19.49 -10.96
CA ALA A 706 15.65 20.35 -10.86
C ALA A 706 15.66 21.23 -9.60
N GLY A 707 14.49 21.49 -9.01
CA GLY A 707 14.28 22.22 -7.76
C GLY A 707 13.41 21.43 -6.79
N ALA A 708 12.61 22.09 -5.96
CA ALA A 708 11.70 21.43 -5.03
C ALA A 708 10.50 20.72 -5.70
N GLY A 709 10.20 21.03 -6.97
CA GLY A 709 9.09 20.42 -7.69
C GLY A 709 7.72 20.79 -7.12
N THR A 710 7.52 22.07 -6.83
CA THR A 710 6.28 22.56 -6.20
C THR A 710 5.08 22.63 -7.14
N ALA A 711 5.29 22.53 -8.45
CA ALA A 711 4.24 22.52 -9.45
C ALA A 711 4.50 21.44 -10.51
N TRP A 712 3.45 20.69 -10.84
CA TRP A 712 3.49 19.64 -11.84
C TRP A 712 2.31 19.76 -12.82
N VAL A 713 2.58 19.41 -14.08
CA VAL A 713 1.58 19.21 -15.12
C VAL A 713 1.71 17.78 -15.62
N CYS A 714 0.59 17.08 -15.70
CA CYS A 714 0.50 15.80 -16.38
C CYS A 714 -0.53 15.89 -17.49
N THR A 715 -0.17 15.52 -18.71
CA THR A 715 -1.12 15.37 -19.80
C THR A 715 -0.95 14.02 -20.47
N VAL A 716 -2.07 13.43 -20.89
CA VAL A 716 -2.09 12.17 -21.61
C VAL A 716 -2.57 12.34 -23.03
N GLY A 717 -2.10 11.48 -23.90
CA GLY A 717 -2.47 11.50 -25.31
C GLY A 717 -2.59 10.09 -25.88
N ARG A 718 -2.95 10.01 -27.12
CA ARG A 718 -3.06 8.74 -27.84
C ARG A 718 -2.79 8.93 -29.35
N ARG A 719 -2.32 7.86 -29.97
CA ARG A 719 -2.00 7.88 -31.40
C ARG A 719 -3.17 8.30 -32.28
N ALA A 720 -4.36 7.86 -31.97
CA ALA A 720 -5.58 8.15 -32.74
C ALA A 720 -5.92 9.66 -32.84
N THR A 721 -5.54 10.44 -31.81
CA THR A 721 -5.86 11.87 -31.72
C THR A 721 -4.65 12.79 -31.90
N HIS A 722 -3.43 12.29 -31.57
CA HIS A 722 -2.21 13.11 -31.55
C HIS A 722 -1.15 12.67 -32.56
N GLY A 723 -1.43 11.64 -33.40
CA GLY A 723 -0.45 11.08 -34.31
C GLY A 723 0.64 10.26 -33.64
N THR A 724 1.86 10.34 -34.10
CA THR A 724 3.01 9.64 -33.53
C THR A 724 3.41 10.23 -32.17
N PHE A 725 4.18 9.48 -31.37
CA PHE A 725 4.69 9.96 -30.08
C PHE A 725 5.53 11.24 -30.22
N GLU A 726 6.32 11.35 -31.32
CA GLU A 726 7.09 12.56 -31.60
C GLU A 726 6.18 13.76 -31.95
N GLU A 727 5.09 13.55 -32.69
CA GLU A 727 4.09 14.59 -32.99
C GLU A 727 3.38 15.04 -31.72
N PHE A 728 2.97 14.12 -30.85
CA PHE A 728 2.43 14.45 -29.55
C PHE A 728 3.40 15.30 -28.73
N LEU A 729 4.67 14.87 -28.61
CA LEU A 729 5.68 15.62 -27.86
C LEU A 729 5.98 17.00 -28.46
N ARG A 730 5.94 17.15 -29.80
CA ARG A 730 6.08 18.44 -30.48
C ARG A 730 4.88 19.35 -30.29
N SER A 731 3.69 18.81 -30.14
CA SER A 731 2.46 19.60 -29.97
C SER A 731 2.32 20.18 -28.57
N LEU A 732 3.07 19.66 -27.59
CA LEU A 732 3.03 20.17 -26.22
C LEU A 732 3.58 21.59 -26.14
N GLY A 733 2.76 22.53 -25.68
CA GLY A 733 3.17 23.88 -25.30
C GLY A 733 4.02 23.87 -24.03
N GLU A 734 4.68 24.97 -23.72
CA GLU A 734 5.39 25.11 -22.46
C GLU A 734 4.43 25.56 -21.34
N PRO A 735 4.36 24.82 -20.23
CA PRO A 735 3.65 25.29 -19.05
C PRO A 735 4.29 26.55 -18.48
N ARG A 736 3.49 27.40 -17.88
CA ARG A 736 3.97 28.59 -17.16
C ARG A 736 3.93 28.29 -15.67
N PHE A 737 5.09 28.32 -15.04
CA PHE A 737 5.27 28.11 -13.61
C PHE A 737 5.57 29.45 -12.94
N ASP A 738 4.74 29.84 -11.99
CA ASP A 738 4.94 30.99 -11.11
C ASP A 738 4.91 30.49 -9.66
N ALA A 739 5.36 31.25 -8.70
CA ALA A 739 5.33 30.83 -7.31
C ALA A 739 3.89 30.53 -6.84
N GLY A 740 3.60 29.27 -6.57
CA GLY A 740 2.28 28.81 -6.14
C GLY A 740 1.20 28.82 -7.25
N ARG A 741 1.57 28.87 -8.53
CA ARG A 741 0.63 28.90 -9.65
C ARG A 741 1.18 28.17 -10.86
N VAL A 742 0.31 27.46 -11.58
CA VAL A 742 0.65 26.79 -12.83
C VAL A 742 -0.43 27.01 -13.88
N ARG A 743 -0.02 27.29 -15.13
CA ARG A 743 -0.92 27.45 -16.28
C ARG A 743 -0.46 26.56 -17.44
N PHE A 744 -1.41 25.91 -18.08
CA PHE A 744 -1.15 25.06 -19.23
C PHE A 744 -2.42 24.83 -20.06
N ALA A 745 -2.25 24.68 -21.37
CA ALA A 745 -3.27 24.20 -22.27
C ALA A 745 -2.76 22.94 -22.99
N SER A 746 -3.49 21.84 -22.90
CA SER A 746 -3.21 20.66 -23.72
C SER A 746 -3.45 20.95 -25.21
N PRO A 747 -2.83 20.20 -26.14
CA PRO A 747 -3.02 20.40 -27.57
C PRO A 747 -4.49 20.35 -27.98
N GLY A 748 -5.04 21.51 -28.40
CA GLY A 748 -6.46 21.65 -28.75
C GLY A 748 -7.43 21.72 -27.59
N GLY A 749 -6.93 21.70 -26.33
CA GLY A 749 -7.71 21.85 -25.11
C GLY A 749 -7.79 23.30 -24.61
N PRO A 750 -8.59 23.56 -23.57
CA PRO A 750 -8.68 24.89 -22.95
C PRO A 750 -7.40 25.24 -22.16
N GLU A 751 -7.20 26.54 -21.91
CA GLU A 751 -6.19 26.99 -20.97
C GLU A 751 -6.67 26.74 -19.53
N LEU A 752 -5.89 25.98 -18.78
CA LEU A 752 -6.10 25.70 -17.36
C LEU A 752 -5.16 26.56 -16.53
N ASP A 753 -5.66 27.14 -15.45
CA ASP A 753 -4.89 27.99 -14.56
C ASP A 753 -5.23 27.64 -13.09
N LEU A 754 -4.27 27.09 -12.39
CA LEU A 754 -4.38 26.70 -10.99
C LEU A 754 -3.44 27.55 -10.15
N ASP A 755 -4.02 28.23 -9.17
CA ASP A 755 -3.31 29.06 -8.18
C ASP A 755 -3.54 28.45 -6.79
N TRP A 756 -2.52 28.37 -5.92
CA TRP A 756 -2.66 27.74 -4.60
C TRP A 756 -3.78 28.35 -3.75
N ALA A 757 -3.92 29.66 -3.73
CA ALA A 757 -4.91 30.38 -2.93
C ALA A 757 -6.06 30.94 -3.76
N GLY A 758 -5.89 31.03 -5.08
CA GLY A 758 -6.86 31.62 -6.01
C GLY A 758 -7.85 30.62 -6.58
N PRO A 759 -8.79 31.08 -7.42
CA PRO A 759 -9.72 30.18 -8.11
C PRO A 759 -8.99 29.34 -9.15
N PHE A 760 -9.48 28.13 -9.41
CA PHE A 760 -9.16 27.40 -10.62
C PHE A 760 -9.94 28.01 -11.79
N THR A 761 -9.29 28.24 -12.93
CA THR A 761 -9.97 28.78 -14.12
C THR A 761 -9.73 27.92 -15.36
N VAL A 762 -10.74 27.90 -16.23
CA VAL A 762 -10.70 27.30 -17.56
C VAL A 762 -11.02 28.40 -18.56
N ASP A 763 -10.12 28.66 -19.50
CA ASP A 763 -10.21 29.81 -20.46
C ASP A 763 -10.49 31.13 -19.74
N SER A 764 -9.72 31.38 -18.66
CA SER A 764 -9.82 32.59 -17.82
C SER A 764 -11.18 32.77 -17.10
N ARG A 765 -12.03 31.77 -17.06
CA ARG A 765 -13.29 31.78 -16.31
C ARG A 765 -13.16 30.88 -15.09
N PRO A 766 -13.57 31.32 -13.89
CA PRO A 766 -13.64 30.44 -12.74
C PRO A 766 -14.44 29.18 -13.11
N ALA A 767 -13.85 28.04 -12.91
CA ALA A 767 -14.48 26.76 -13.18
C ALA A 767 -14.64 26.00 -11.88
N ASP A 768 -15.89 25.78 -11.51
CA ASP A 768 -16.23 24.66 -10.64
C ASP A 768 -16.61 23.50 -11.55
N LEU A 769 -15.79 22.46 -11.57
CA LEU A 769 -16.04 21.28 -12.39
C LEU A 769 -17.29 20.51 -11.95
N ASP A 770 -17.87 20.88 -10.83
CA ASP A 770 -19.13 20.33 -10.33
C ASP A 770 -20.39 20.93 -10.98
N GLY A 771 -20.22 21.87 -11.90
CA GLY A 771 -21.23 22.28 -12.85
C GLY A 771 -22.07 23.50 -12.47
N ASP A 772 -22.35 23.79 -11.20
CA ASP A 772 -23.37 24.80 -10.86
C ASP A 772 -22.95 25.79 -9.75
N GLY A 773 -21.72 25.70 -9.24
CA GLY A 773 -21.22 26.62 -8.20
C GLY A 773 -21.91 26.45 -6.82
N HIS A 774 -22.76 25.45 -6.67
CA HIS A 774 -23.43 25.12 -5.41
C HIS A 774 -22.91 23.78 -4.86
N PRO A 775 -22.26 23.76 -3.68
CA PRO A 775 -21.80 22.52 -3.05
C PRO A 775 -22.92 21.49 -2.82
N GLU A 776 -24.17 21.96 -2.70
CA GLU A 776 -25.36 21.14 -2.48
C GLU A 776 -25.89 20.51 -3.78
N ALA A 777 -25.44 20.98 -4.95
CA ALA A 777 -25.88 20.48 -6.26
C ALA A 777 -24.96 19.42 -6.84
N LYS A 778 -23.89 19.04 -6.13
CA LYS A 778 -22.92 18.04 -6.58
C LYS A 778 -23.59 16.67 -6.79
N LEU A 779 -23.37 16.09 -7.97
CA LEU A 779 -23.73 14.72 -8.23
C LEU A 779 -22.82 13.80 -7.43
N GLN A 780 -23.39 12.80 -6.78
CA GLN A 780 -22.60 11.78 -6.09
C GLN A 780 -21.82 10.92 -7.09
N ILE A 781 -22.48 10.59 -8.22
CA ILE A 781 -21.85 9.89 -9.35
C ILE A 781 -22.34 10.57 -10.64
N ASP A 782 -21.39 10.88 -11.54
CA ASP A 782 -21.70 11.39 -12.87
C ASP A 782 -20.74 10.77 -13.88
N ASN A 783 -21.21 9.76 -14.60
CA ASN A 783 -20.45 9.10 -15.66
C ASN A 783 -21.42 8.52 -16.71
N PRO A 784 -20.94 8.03 -17.85
CA PRO A 784 -21.80 7.52 -18.93
C PRO A 784 -22.76 6.40 -18.55
N ALA A 785 -22.51 5.68 -17.44
CA ALA A 785 -23.34 4.56 -17.01
C ALA A 785 -24.25 4.87 -15.82
N CYS A 786 -23.97 5.96 -15.07
CA CYS A 786 -24.74 6.29 -13.88
C CYS A 786 -24.73 7.78 -13.61
N ARG A 787 -25.88 8.33 -13.28
CA ARG A 787 -26.03 9.68 -12.76
C ARG A 787 -26.84 9.64 -11.47
N LEU A 788 -26.19 9.92 -10.34
CA LEU A 788 -26.75 9.83 -8.99
C LEU A 788 -26.54 11.14 -8.26
N ARG A 789 -27.59 11.66 -7.60
CA ARG A 789 -27.49 12.82 -6.70
C ARG A 789 -27.36 12.39 -5.26
N HIS A 790 -26.73 13.22 -4.45
CA HIS A 790 -26.82 13.02 -2.99
C HIS A 790 -28.26 13.11 -2.52
N GLY A 791 -28.71 12.09 -1.78
CA GLY A 791 -30.07 11.98 -1.26
C GLY A 791 -31.08 11.30 -2.18
N ASP A 792 -30.70 10.85 -3.38
CA ASP A 792 -31.52 9.97 -4.20
C ASP A 792 -31.77 8.64 -3.46
N ASP A 793 -32.95 8.06 -3.67
CA ASP A 793 -33.34 6.78 -3.05
C ASP A 793 -32.97 5.57 -3.91
N GLU A 794 -32.61 5.78 -5.17
CA GLU A 794 -32.32 4.73 -6.14
C GLU A 794 -31.08 5.09 -6.97
N MET A 795 -30.17 4.12 -7.08
CA MET A 795 -29.07 4.17 -8.03
C MET A 795 -29.40 3.31 -9.24
N VAL A 796 -29.28 3.89 -10.44
CA VAL A 796 -29.54 3.19 -11.71
C VAL A 796 -28.25 3.15 -12.54
N ILE A 797 -27.78 1.94 -12.80
CA ILE A 797 -26.66 1.66 -13.71
C ILE A 797 -27.26 1.27 -15.06
N SER A 798 -26.91 1.99 -16.13
CA SER A 798 -27.47 1.73 -17.46
C SER A 798 -26.40 1.95 -18.53
N ILE A 799 -26.07 0.91 -19.29
CA ILE A 799 -25.09 0.95 -20.36
C ILE A 799 -25.39 -0.13 -21.41
N GLU A 800 -25.20 0.20 -22.70
CA GLU A 800 -25.32 -0.75 -23.81
C GLU A 800 -26.62 -1.60 -23.78
N GLY A 801 -27.73 -1.00 -23.36
CA GLY A 801 -29.03 -1.66 -23.27
C GLY A 801 -29.21 -2.55 -22.04
N THR A 802 -28.21 -2.68 -21.18
CA THR A 802 -28.36 -3.33 -19.87
C THR A 802 -28.71 -2.32 -18.79
N GLN A 803 -29.50 -2.74 -17.80
CA GLN A 803 -29.86 -1.88 -16.67
C GLN A 803 -29.85 -2.66 -15.37
N HIS A 804 -29.40 -2.02 -14.31
CA HIS A 804 -29.46 -2.53 -12.94
C HIS A 804 -29.86 -1.42 -11.96
N ARG A 805 -30.68 -1.76 -10.96
CA ARG A 805 -31.21 -0.82 -9.98
C ARG A 805 -30.88 -1.26 -8.57
N ILE A 806 -30.46 -0.33 -7.75
CA ILE A 806 -30.17 -0.51 -6.33
C ILE A 806 -31.04 0.47 -5.54
N ASP A 807 -31.93 -0.03 -4.69
CA ASP A 807 -32.60 0.79 -3.69
C ASP A 807 -31.60 1.16 -2.59
N LEU A 808 -31.30 2.44 -2.43
CA LEU A 808 -30.27 2.91 -1.49
C LEU A 808 -30.70 2.85 -0.02
N ARG A 809 -32.00 2.53 0.24
CA ARG A 809 -32.54 2.35 1.59
C ARG A 809 -32.80 0.89 1.94
N ARG A 810 -33.04 0.04 0.94
CA ARG A 810 -33.43 -1.37 1.12
C ARG A 810 -32.43 -2.35 0.55
N GLY A 811 -31.51 -1.88 -0.30
CA GLY A 811 -30.57 -2.74 -1.00
C GLY A 811 -31.16 -3.43 -2.22
N ARG A 812 -30.71 -4.64 -2.50
CA ARG A 812 -31.14 -5.47 -3.64
C ARG A 812 -31.79 -6.76 -3.15
N PRO A 813 -33.02 -7.09 -3.61
CA PRO A 813 -33.65 -8.37 -3.30
C PRO A 813 -32.74 -9.55 -3.69
N LEU A 814 -32.65 -10.53 -2.81
CA LEU A 814 -31.89 -11.76 -3.01
C LEU A 814 -32.84 -12.96 -3.16
N PRO A 815 -32.45 -13.99 -3.90
CA PRO A 815 -33.19 -15.25 -3.90
C PRO A 815 -33.28 -15.81 -2.48
N PRO A 816 -34.36 -16.54 -2.14
CA PRO A 816 -34.46 -17.17 -0.84
C PRO A 816 -33.25 -18.07 -0.61
N ALA A 817 -32.81 -18.19 0.65
CA ALA A 817 -31.80 -19.14 1.03
C ALA A 817 -32.29 -20.56 0.65
N GLY A 818 -31.68 -21.12 -0.40
CA GLY A 818 -32.07 -22.42 -0.89
C GLY A 818 -31.83 -23.48 0.17
N GLY A 819 -32.86 -24.14 0.64
CA GLY A 819 -32.69 -25.38 1.37
C GLY A 819 -32.03 -26.40 0.45
N ARG A 820 -30.81 -26.80 0.75
CA ARG A 820 -30.18 -28.01 0.27
C ARG A 820 -30.09 -29.01 1.41
#